data_9adb72ad9c254aa67a084e7ec2683b51
#
_entry.id   9adb72ad9c254aa67a084e7ec2683b51
#
_cell.length_a   1.000
_cell.length_b   1.000
_cell.length_c   1.000
_cell.angle_alpha   90.00
_cell.angle_beta   90.00
_cell.angle_gamma   90.00
#
_symmetry.space_group_name_H-M   'P 1'
#
loop_
_entity.id
_entity.type
_entity.pdbx_description
1 polymer ?
#
loop_
_entity_poly.entity_id
_entity_poly.type
_entity_poly.pdbx_seq_one_letter_code
_entity_poly.pdbx_strand_id
1 'polypeptide(L)'
;MNFNNPYNRADFLGFLREFLPDFIADEKRYKNFNFTTRYTIDATKLGTCQNMQLDVFEITHTSTHDARVGIAQDAFKLMLHKSYNNRALIIFKQENSSQYRFSLLQIEAAPVKDSSRITRSFSNPRRYSFLLGEGAHVKTPTEFLLKKGELTQKDGDYFNDLQERFSVEVLTKQFYKKLSDWYFWALKHVEFPSKPTAKKAHAENKPLEDLIKEHKATNVIRMLTRILFVWFIKQKGLIPEELFDEDKLKNDILTELNPIKQTGLFSETGKDSVYYKAILQNLFFASLNCPITPQSDDEDKRERSFRRDANYGDDFGNDWLFRHRKYFKNPEKFVELINSKVPFLNGGLFECLDDKHNKIYIDGFTDNLPKDERLIVPDYIFFGRDENVDLSDDYGEETPQTKQASVKGLINILKTYNFTVEENTPAEVEVALDPELLGKVFENLLASFNPETKTTARKQTGSFYTPREIVNYMVDESLIAYFKGKTSIEEEQIRPLFQYTDEEHNLTETQVNELINALYHCKILDPACGSGAFPMGILQKLVHLLQKVDPENHYWEKVQKEKAQLEIQQALDTEDKKERENRLIEINNAFDISKNRPDYARKLFLIENCIYGVDIQPIATQISKLRFFISLVVDQNNDTDKDNNFGIIPLPNLETKFVTANTLIGINRPEAQLSLFDTEEIQKLQEELRVCRHKIFGAKTKKTKQKYRKLDKELRIKIADELKNNGWGSEDADNLAGWDPYDQNSSSPFFDPEWMFGLQRENGQLNSA
;
A
#
# COMPACT_ATOMS: atom_id res chain seq x y z
N MET A 1 -18.65 30.68 3.35
CA MET A 1 -19.08 29.29 3.15
C MET A 1 -18.40 28.38 4.15
N ASN A 2 -19.04 27.25 4.58
CA ASN A 2 -18.42 26.23 5.41
C ASN A 2 -18.55 24.85 4.70
N PHE A 3 -17.42 24.26 4.32
CA PHE A 3 -17.41 22.99 3.60
C PHE A 3 -17.83 21.76 4.43
N ASN A 4 -17.98 21.89 5.75
CA ASN A 4 -18.56 20.84 6.59
C ASN A 4 -20.09 20.73 6.48
N ASN A 5 -20.75 21.74 5.93
CA ASN A 5 -22.20 21.72 5.80
C ASN A 5 -22.62 20.90 4.57
N PRO A 6 -23.83 20.30 4.60
CA PRO A 6 -24.42 19.71 3.41
C PRO A 6 -24.46 20.70 2.25
N TYR A 7 -24.45 20.18 1.02
CA TYR A 7 -24.46 21.02 -0.16
C TYR A 7 -25.70 21.95 -0.21
N ASN A 8 -25.43 23.25 -0.37
CA ASN A 8 -26.42 24.25 -0.65
C ASN A 8 -26.03 25.05 -1.90
N ARG A 9 -26.86 25.04 -2.94
CA ARG A 9 -26.57 25.70 -4.23
C ARG A 9 -26.34 27.20 -4.08
N ALA A 10 -27.14 27.88 -3.27
CA ALA A 10 -27.04 29.33 -3.11
C ALA A 10 -25.72 29.75 -2.45
N ASP A 11 -25.32 29.04 -1.39
CA ASP A 11 -24.06 29.28 -0.69
C ASP A 11 -22.87 28.97 -1.62
N PHE A 12 -22.99 27.91 -2.43
CA PHE A 12 -21.94 27.52 -3.36
C PHE A 12 -21.78 28.53 -4.51
N LEU A 13 -22.86 29.06 -5.04
CA LEU A 13 -22.84 30.15 -6.03
C LEU A 13 -22.21 31.42 -5.45
N GLY A 14 -22.46 31.72 -4.17
CA GLY A 14 -21.77 32.78 -3.45
C GLY A 14 -20.24 32.57 -3.42
N PHE A 15 -19.82 31.37 -3.01
CA PHE A 15 -18.42 30.98 -3.02
C PHE A 15 -17.78 31.08 -4.42
N LEU A 16 -18.43 30.58 -5.48
CA LEU A 16 -17.92 30.64 -6.84
C LEU A 16 -17.67 32.07 -7.33
N ARG A 17 -18.54 33.02 -6.95
CA ARG A 17 -18.37 34.45 -7.29
C ARG A 17 -17.17 35.08 -6.58
N GLU A 18 -16.83 34.62 -5.38
CA GLU A 18 -15.67 35.10 -4.62
C GLU A 18 -14.38 34.38 -5.02
N PHE A 19 -14.48 33.15 -5.53
CA PHE A 19 -13.37 32.29 -5.85
C PHE A 19 -12.85 32.45 -7.28
N LEU A 20 -13.78 32.56 -8.26
CA LEU A 20 -13.47 32.66 -9.68
C LEU A 20 -13.49 34.13 -10.15
N PRO A 21 -12.44 34.62 -10.82
CA PRO A 21 -12.28 36.07 -11.08
C PRO A 21 -13.33 36.69 -11.99
N ASP A 22 -14.00 35.91 -12.85
CA ASP A 22 -14.98 36.39 -13.83
C ASP A 22 -16.20 35.46 -13.96
N PHE A 23 -16.62 34.86 -12.85
CA PHE A 23 -17.74 33.93 -12.85
C PHE A 23 -19.08 34.62 -13.17
N ILE A 24 -19.70 34.17 -14.26
CA ILE A 24 -21.03 34.58 -14.68
C ILE A 24 -22.01 33.42 -14.44
N ALA A 25 -22.97 33.61 -13.53
CA ALA A 25 -23.98 32.60 -13.29
C ALA A 25 -24.95 32.55 -14.49
N ASP A 26 -25.11 31.38 -15.08
CA ASP A 26 -26.07 31.09 -16.17
C ASP A 26 -26.62 29.68 -15.97
N GLU A 27 -27.72 29.59 -15.22
CA GLU A 27 -28.32 28.32 -14.87
C GLU A 27 -29.08 27.70 -16.04
N LYS A 28 -28.64 26.51 -16.47
CA LYS A 28 -29.32 25.74 -17.52
C LYS A 28 -29.42 24.26 -17.15
N ARG A 29 -30.65 23.78 -16.99
CA ARG A 29 -30.93 22.39 -16.63
C ARG A 29 -31.05 21.49 -17.85
N TYR A 30 -30.43 20.29 -17.81
CA TYR A 30 -30.39 19.30 -18.91
C TYR A 30 -31.25 18.06 -18.59
N LYS A 31 -32.58 18.24 -18.50
CA LYS A 31 -33.55 17.21 -18.11
C LYS A 31 -33.58 15.94 -18.98
N ASN A 32 -33.23 16.05 -20.27
CA ASN A 32 -33.34 14.97 -21.26
C ASN A 32 -32.00 14.58 -21.83
N PHE A 33 -30.92 14.74 -21.08
CA PHE A 33 -29.59 14.28 -21.51
C PHE A 33 -29.47 12.78 -21.32
N ASN A 34 -29.01 12.06 -22.36
CA ASN A 34 -28.86 10.61 -22.33
C ASN A 34 -27.56 10.23 -21.61
N PHE A 35 -27.64 10.07 -20.29
CA PHE A 35 -26.53 9.62 -19.48
C PHE A 35 -26.22 8.15 -19.74
N THR A 36 -24.94 7.76 -19.60
CA THR A 36 -24.48 6.37 -19.80
C THR A 36 -24.87 5.51 -18.61
N THR A 37 -24.79 6.09 -17.39
CA THR A 37 -25.13 5.37 -16.18
C THR A 37 -26.60 5.58 -15.77
N ARG A 38 -27.21 4.52 -15.23
CA ARG A 38 -28.55 4.58 -14.63
C ARG A 38 -28.61 5.38 -13.32
N TYR A 39 -27.43 5.79 -12.79
CA TYR A 39 -27.33 6.44 -11.49
C TYR A 39 -27.40 7.96 -11.57
N THR A 40 -27.10 8.57 -12.70
CA THR A 40 -27.18 10.02 -12.89
C THR A 40 -28.63 10.43 -13.17
N ILE A 41 -29.18 11.28 -12.31
CA ILE A 41 -30.60 11.72 -12.38
C ILE A 41 -30.72 12.99 -13.19
N ASP A 42 -29.85 13.97 -12.93
CA ASP A 42 -30.00 15.34 -13.44
C ASP A 42 -28.63 16.03 -13.52
N ALA A 43 -28.55 16.98 -14.45
CA ALA A 43 -27.40 17.87 -14.56
C ALA A 43 -27.86 19.31 -14.83
N THR A 44 -27.22 20.26 -14.15
CA THR A 44 -27.47 21.70 -14.31
C THR A 44 -26.12 22.41 -14.53
N LYS A 45 -26.02 23.21 -15.61
CA LYS A 45 -24.96 24.20 -15.72
C LYS A 45 -25.25 25.34 -14.77
N LEU A 46 -24.30 25.75 -13.94
CA LEU A 46 -24.44 26.84 -12.98
C LEU A 46 -23.87 28.15 -13.49
N GLY A 47 -22.92 28.10 -14.40
CA GLY A 47 -22.29 29.31 -14.97
C GLY A 47 -20.99 29.00 -15.71
N THR A 48 -20.29 30.07 -16.10
CA THR A 48 -19.07 30.04 -16.89
C THR A 48 -18.07 31.05 -16.36
N CYS A 49 -16.78 30.72 -16.39
CA CYS A 49 -15.65 31.61 -16.21
C CYS A 49 -14.93 31.75 -17.56
N GLN A 50 -14.96 32.93 -18.17
CA GLN A 50 -14.47 33.14 -19.54
C GLN A 50 -12.93 33.15 -19.60
N ASN A 51 -12.27 33.81 -18.64
CA ASN A 51 -10.82 33.92 -18.59
C ASN A 51 -10.11 32.55 -18.54
N MET A 52 -10.75 31.54 -17.97
CA MET A 52 -10.20 30.18 -17.88
C MET A 52 -10.81 29.20 -18.89
N GLN A 53 -11.78 29.63 -19.72
CA GLN A 53 -12.57 28.76 -20.59
C GLN A 53 -13.13 27.55 -19.82
N LEU A 54 -13.79 27.82 -18.69
CA LEU A 54 -14.22 26.84 -17.73
C LEU A 54 -15.72 26.96 -17.46
N ASP A 55 -16.44 25.85 -17.56
CA ASP A 55 -17.85 25.75 -17.19
C ASP A 55 -18.03 25.16 -15.79
N VAL A 56 -19.09 25.52 -15.10
CA VAL A 56 -19.43 24.95 -13.79
C VAL A 56 -20.75 24.19 -13.89
N PHE A 57 -20.74 22.92 -13.45
CA PHE A 57 -21.91 22.06 -13.47
C PHE A 57 -22.23 21.49 -12.09
N GLU A 58 -23.50 21.17 -11.87
CA GLU A 58 -23.99 20.35 -10.77
C GLU A 58 -24.60 19.08 -11.37
N ILE A 59 -24.19 17.91 -10.86
CA ILE A 59 -24.72 16.60 -11.24
C ILE A 59 -25.30 15.93 -10.00
N THR A 60 -26.58 15.52 -10.09
CA THR A 60 -27.28 14.77 -9.04
C THR A 60 -27.32 13.29 -9.40
N HIS A 61 -27.01 12.41 -8.45
CA HIS A 61 -26.96 10.96 -8.66
C HIS A 61 -27.51 10.16 -7.46
N THR A 62 -27.87 8.89 -7.72
CA THR A 62 -28.38 7.93 -6.72
C THR A 62 -27.35 6.86 -6.33
N SER A 63 -26.16 6.85 -6.94
CA SER A 63 -25.16 5.84 -6.63
C SER A 63 -24.77 5.86 -5.15
N THR A 64 -24.90 4.71 -4.51
CA THR A 64 -24.41 4.48 -3.13
C THR A 64 -22.93 4.12 -3.09
N HIS A 65 -22.34 3.79 -4.25
CA HIS A 65 -20.93 3.57 -4.42
C HIS A 65 -20.22 4.89 -4.72
N ASP A 66 -18.95 4.96 -4.42
CA ASP A 66 -18.17 6.15 -4.70
C ASP A 66 -18.35 6.55 -6.18
N ALA A 67 -18.65 7.85 -6.39
CA ALA A 67 -18.90 8.43 -7.72
C ALA A 67 -17.69 8.39 -8.67
N ARG A 68 -16.70 7.54 -8.37
CA ARG A 68 -15.38 7.59 -9.00
C ARG A 68 -15.37 7.07 -10.43
N VAL A 69 -16.13 6.07 -10.78
CA VAL A 69 -15.99 5.42 -12.09
C VAL A 69 -17.10 5.80 -13.06
N GLY A 70 -18.33 5.37 -12.80
CA GLY A 70 -19.41 5.54 -13.79
C GLY A 70 -19.91 6.98 -13.93
N ILE A 71 -20.01 7.74 -12.84
CA ILE A 71 -20.57 9.11 -12.87
C ILE A 71 -19.57 10.12 -13.45
N ALA A 72 -18.28 9.86 -13.32
CA ALA A 72 -17.27 10.67 -13.98
C ALA A 72 -17.42 10.64 -15.51
N GLN A 73 -17.74 9.49 -16.08
CA GLN A 73 -18.01 9.32 -17.51
C GLN A 73 -19.18 10.15 -17.99
N ASP A 74 -20.28 10.18 -17.22
CA ASP A 74 -21.42 11.04 -17.53
C ASP A 74 -21.03 12.53 -17.51
N ALA A 75 -20.16 12.93 -16.60
CA ALA A 75 -19.64 14.30 -16.57
C ALA A 75 -18.78 14.63 -17.80
N PHE A 76 -17.88 13.74 -18.22
CA PHE A 76 -17.09 13.92 -19.44
C PHE A 76 -17.98 13.95 -20.69
N LYS A 77 -18.98 13.08 -20.77
CA LYS A 77 -19.97 13.08 -21.85
C LYS A 77 -20.76 14.38 -21.87
N LEU A 78 -21.17 14.90 -20.72
CA LEU A 78 -21.83 16.19 -20.60
C LEU A 78 -20.94 17.33 -21.12
N MET A 79 -19.68 17.35 -20.74
CA MET A 79 -18.70 18.34 -21.22
C MET A 79 -18.54 18.27 -22.74
N LEU A 80 -18.39 17.09 -23.33
CA LEU A 80 -18.24 16.92 -24.77
C LEU A 80 -19.45 17.44 -25.58
N HIS A 81 -20.66 17.22 -25.07
CA HIS A 81 -21.88 17.52 -25.84
C HIS A 81 -22.53 18.85 -25.48
N LYS A 82 -22.29 19.40 -24.28
CA LYS A 82 -23.00 20.58 -23.77
C LYS A 82 -22.09 21.73 -23.36
N SER A 83 -20.77 21.56 -23.37
CA SER A 83 -19.81 22.62 -23.14
C SER A 83 -19.02 22.90 -24.41
N TYR A 84 -18.62 24.15 -24.63
CA TYR A 84 -17.62 24.52 -25.63
C TYR A 84 -16.19 24.54 -25.05
N ASN A 85 -16.09 24.46 -23.72
CA ASN A 85 -14.85 24.52 -22.98
C ASN A 85 -14.30 23.10 -22.72
N ASN A 86 -12.99 22.99 -22.63
CA ASN A 86 -12.31 21.72 -22.33
C ASN A 86 -12.08 21.53 -20.81
N ARG A 87 -12.51 22.49 -19.99
CA ARG A 87 -12.32 22.52 -18.54
C ARG A 87 -13.65 22.72 -17.85
N ALA A 88 -13.87 22.02 -16.74
CA ALA A 88 -15.08 22.20 -15.94
C ALA A 88 -14.82 22.00 -14.44
N LEU A 89 -15.53 22.76 -13.61
CA LEU A 89 -15.73 22.46 -12.20
C LEU A 89 -17.08 21.79 -12.04
N ILE A 90 -17.14 20.65 -11.37
CA ILE A 90 -18.36 19.88 -11.21
C ILE A 90 -18.63 19.56 -9.74
N ILE A 91 -19.85 19.82 -9.32
CA ILE A 91 -20.38 19.41 -8.02
C ILE A 91 -21.18 18.12 -8.23
N PHE A 92 -20.68 17.01 -7.67
CA PHE A 92 -21.42 15.75 -7.65
C PHE A 92 -22.18 15.64 -6.33
N LYS A 93 -23.49 15.62 -6.42
CA LYS A 93 -24.40 15.56 -5.28
C LYS A 93 -25.13 14.21 -5.28
N GLN A 94 -24.97 13.45 -4.24
CA GLN A 94 -25.77 12.25 -4.01
C GLN A 94 -27.11 12.64 -3.37
N GLU A 95 -28.23 12.07 -3.86
CA GLU A 95 -29.60 12.50 -3.50
C GLU A 95 -29.90 12.37 -2.00
N ASN A 96 -29.37 11.36 -1.34
CA ASN A 96 -29.63 11.05 0.07
C ASN A 96 -28.37 11.12 0.96
N SER A 97 -27.40 11.97 0.60
CA SER A 97 -26.17 12.14 1.38
C SER A 97 -25.96 13.59 1.78
N SER A 98 -25.41 13.80 2.98
CA SER A 98 -24.90 15.10 3.41
C SER A 98 -23.51 15.41 2.81
N GLN A 99 -22.88 14.43 2.16
CA GLN A 99 -21.60 14.60 1.49
C GLN A 99 -21.76 14.83 -0.01
N TYR A 100 -20.81 15.55 -0.59
CA TYR A 100 -20.76 15.87 -2.01
C TYR A 100 -19.30 16.00 -2.46
N ARG A 101 -19.05 15.87 -3.78
CA ARG A 101 -17.70 16.06 -4.34
C ARG A 101 -17.63 17.33 -5.16
N PHE A 102 -16.54 18.08 -4.99
CA PHE A 102 -16.19 19.23 -5.82
C PHE A 102 -14.96 18.88 -6.65
N SER A 103 -15.11 18.85 -7.96
CA SER A 103 -14.14 18.25 -8.88
C SER A 103 -13.75 19.22 -9.98
N LEU A 104 -12.45 19.25 -10.31
CA LEU A 104 -11.91 19.87 -11.52
C LEU A 104 -11.74 18.78 -12.58
N LEU A 105 -12.36 18.96 -13.74
CA LEU A 105 -12.27 18.06 -14.89
C LEU A 105 -11.62 18.76 -16.07
N GLN A 106 -10.80 18.00 -16.79
CA GLN A 106 -10.15 18.45 -18.01
C GLN A 106 -10.23 17.36 -19.09
N ILE A 107 -10.58 17.75 -20.32
CA ILE A 107 -10.57 16.90 -21.52
C ILE A 107 -9.52 17.43 -22.50
N GLU A 108 -8.96 16.56 -23.29
CA GLU A 108 -7.97 16.92 -24.30
C GLU A 108 -8.62 17.11 -25.67
N ALA A 109 -8.12 18.07 -26.43
CA ALA A 109 -8.47 18.23 -27.84
C ALA A 109 -7.34 17.58 -28.68
N ALA A 110 -7.64 16.54 -29.42
CA ALA A 110 -6.69 15.85 -30.26
C ALA A 110 -6.96 16.10 -31.75
N PRO A 111 -5.93 16.29 -32.59
CA PRO A 111 -6.12 16.33 -34.03
C PRO A 111 -6.53 14.96 -34.55
N VAL A 112 -7.48 14.93 -35.47
CA VAL A 112 -7.86 13.70 -36.19
C VAL A 112 -6.73 13.35 -37.15
N LYS A 113 -6.20 12.11 -37.08
CA LYS A 113 -5.21 11.62 -38.08
C LYS A 113 -5.75 11.86 -39.50
N ASP A 114 -4.91 12.41 -40.34
CA ASP A 114 -5.20 12.68 -41.78
C ASP A 114 -6.32 13.69 -42.06
N SER A 115 -6.66 14.56 -41.10
CA SER A 115 -7.66 15.60 -41.30
C SER A 115 -7.24 16.91 -40.63
N SER A 116 -7.66 18.04 -41.19
CA SER A 116 -7.49 19.35 -40.54
C SER A 116 -8.50 19.60 -39.39
N ARG A 117 -9.26 18.58 -39.03
CA ARG A 117 -10.28 18.69 -37.96
C ARG A 117 -9.67 18.32 -36.60
N ILE A 118 -10.07 19.06 -35.58
CA ILE A 118 -9.77 18.76 -34.19
C ILE A 118 -11.01 18.08 -33.61
N THR A 119 -10.87 16.87 -33.09
CA THR A 119 -11.91 16.22 -32.27
C THR A 119 -11.58 16.41 -30.81
N ARG A 120 -12.61 16.67 -30.01
CA ARG A 120 -12.54 16.65 -28.57
C ARG A 120 -12.78 15.23 -28.11
N SER A 121 -11.85 14.66 -27.39
CA SER A 121 -11.96 13.33 -26.82
C SER A 121 -11.58 13.34 -25.33
N PHE A 122 -11.99 12.33 -24.61
CA PHE A 122 -11.56 12.10 -23.23
C PHE A 122 -10.69 10.85 -23.11
N SER A 123 -9.86 10.60 -24.12
CA SER A 123 -8.92 9.46 -24.12
C SER A 123 -7.95 9.48 -22.94
N ASN A 124 -7.63 10.68 -22.42
CA ASN A 124 -6.86 10.88 -21.20
C ASN A 124 -7.58 11.87 -20.27
N PRO A 125 -8.78 11.53 -19.78
CA PRO A 125 -9.52 12.44 -18.91
C PRO A 125 -8.81 12.57 -17.58
N ARG A 126 -8.73 13.82 -17.07
CA ARG A 126 -8.18 14.09 -15.74
C ARG A 126 -9.26 14.69 -14.85
N ARG A 127 -9.46 14.08 -13.70
CA ARG A 127 -10.39 14.55 -12.68
C ARG A 127 -9.69 14.63 -11.33
N TYR A 128 -9.74 15.80 -10.70
CA TYR A 128 -9.25 16.04 -9.36
C TYR A 128 -10.42 16.40 -8.45
N SER A 129 -10.58 15.72 -7.33
CA SER A 129 -11.79 15.84 -6.51
C SER A 129 -11.49 16.06 -5.04
N PHE A 130 -12.26 16.96 -4.41
CA PHE A 130 -12.40 17.07 -2.97
C PHE A 130 -13.71 16.45 -2.50
N LEU A 131 -13.68 15.67 -1.43
CA LEU A 131 -14.88 15.24 -0.70
C LEU A 131 -15.22 16.30 0.34
N LEU A 132 -16.48 16.78 0.34
CA LEU A 132 -17.01 17.84 1.18
C LEU A 132 -18.31 17.39 1.86
N GLY A 133 -18.78 18.14 2.84
CA GLY A 133 -20.01 17.88 3.56
C GLY A 133 -19.79 17.32 4.96
N GLU A 134 -20.87 16.93 5.61
CA GLU A 134 -20.87 16.48 7.00
C GLU A 134 -20.02 15.22 7.20
N GLY A 135 -19.09 15.27 8.16
CA GLY A 135 -18.18 14.16 8.43
C GLY A 135 -16.99 14.05 7.47
N ALA A 136 -16.89 14.89 6.42
CA ALA A 136 -15.72 14.93 5.56
C ALA A 136 -14.56 15.71 6.20
N HIS A 137 -13.32 15.32 5.89
CA HIS A 137 -12.12 16.04 6.34
C HIS A 137 -11.86 17.27 5.45
N VAL A 138 -12.51 18.38 5.76
CA VAL A 138 -12.51 19.58 4.90
C VAL A 138 -11.38 20.58 5.19
N LYS A 139 -10.40 20.24 6.00
CA LYS A 139 -9.30 21.16 6.33
C LYS A 139 -8.50 21.55 5.09
N THR A 140 -8.10 20.58 4.27
CA THR A 140 -7.35 20.82 3.03
C THR A 140 -8.13 21.68 2.03
N PRO A 141 -9.37 21.35 1.64
CA PRO A 141 -10.15 22.23 0.76
C PRO A 141 -10.42 23.61 1.37
N THR A 142 -10.61 23.70 2.70
CA THR A 142 -10.77 25.00 3.36
C THR A 142 -9.49 25.85 3.23
N GLU A 143 -8.33 25.28 3.42
CA GLU A 143 -7.06 26.00 3.25
C GLU A 143 -6.82 26.40 1.80
N PHE A 144 -7.04 25.52 0.85
CA PHE A 144 -6.71 25.74 -0.56
C PHE A 144 -7.74 26.58 -1.30
N LEU A 145 -9.03 26.42 -1.00
CA LEU A 145 -10.09 27.07 -1.74
C LEU A 145 -10.68 28.28 -1.01
N LEU A 146 -10.81 28.25 0.32
CA LEU A 146 -11.42 29.36 1.07
C LEU A 146 -10.35 30.35 1.60
N LYS A 147 -9.34 29.87 2.34
CA LYS A 147 -8.36 30.76 2.98
C LYS A 147 -7.41 31.44 2.00
N LYS A 148 -7.07 30.79 0.88
CA LYS A 148 -6.29 31.43 -0.18
C LYS A 148 -7.09 32.49 -0.97
N GLY A 149 -8.43 32.50 -0.83
CA GLY A 149 -9.32 33.47 -1.46
C GLY A 149 -9.40 33.34 -2.99
N GLU A 150 -9.65 34.44 -3.68
CA GLU A 150 -9.78 34.52 -5.14
C GLU A 150 -8.54 33.95 -5.86
N LEU A 151 -8.77 33.34 -7.03
CA LEU A 151 -7.68 32.83 -7.88
C LEU A 151 -6.81 33.97 -8.39
N THR A 152 -5.52 33.72 -8.45
CA THR A 152 -4.51 34.65 -8.94
C THR A 152 -3.87 34.13 -10.23
N GLN A 153 -3.36 35.04 -11.07
CA GLN A 153 -2.61 34.63 -12.25
C GLN A 153 -1.23 34.08 -11.85
N LYS A 154 -0.95 32.87 -12.34
CA LYS A 154 0.38 32.26 -12.28
C LYS A 154 0.83 32.00 -13.71
N ASP A 155 2.01 32.49 -14.06
CA ASP A 155 2.54 32.45 -15.43
C ASP A 155 1.53 32.98 -16.48
N GLY A 156 0.76 34.00 -16.08
CA GLY A 156 -0.22 34.65 -16.94
C GLY A 156 -1.58 33.96 -17.11
N ASP A 157 -1.80 32.83 -16.44
CA ASP A 157 -3.09 32.09 -16.48
C ASP A 157 -3.65 31.82 -15.05
N TYR A 158 -4.92 32.12 -14.83
CA TYR A 158 -5.65 31.81 -13.59
C TYR A 158 -5.84 30.28 -13.41
N PHE A 159 -5.88 29.54 -14.51
CA PHE A 159 -6.04 28.09 -14.47
C PHE A 159 -4.85 27.38 -13.80
N ASN A 160 -3.65 27.93 -13.91
CA ASN A 160 -2.48 27.37 -13.24
C ASN A 160 -2.61 27.41 -11.72
N ASP A 161 -3.16 28.50 -11.14
CA ASP A 161 -3.44 28.56 -9.70
C ASP A 161 -4.58 27.61 -9.30
N LEU A 162 -5.64 27.50 -10.11
CA LEU A 162 -6.71 26.55 -9.89
C LEU A 162 -6.19 25.11 -9.89
N GLN A 163 -5.38 24.75 -10.86
CA GLN A 163 -4.79 23.41 -10.98
C GLN A 163 -3.87 23.10 -9.78
N GLU A 164 -3.07 24.06 -9.33
CA GLU A 164 -2.22 23.89 -8.14
C GLU A 164 -3.06 23.67 -6.88
N ARG A 165 -4.19 24.37 -6.72
CA ARG A 165 -5.10 24.20 -5.58
C ARG A 165 -5.81 22.83 -5.55
N PHE A 166 -5.94 22.18 -6.70
CA PHE A 166 -6.42 20.80 -6.83
C PHE A 166 -5.28 19.77 -6.93
N SER A 167 -4.03 20.18 -6.74
CA SER A 167 -2.88 19.29 -6.90
C SER A 167 -2.62 18.46 -5.63
N VAL A 168 -2.64 17.13 -5.79
CA VAL A 168 -2.20 16.17 -4.77
C VAL A 168 -0.71 16.32 -4.48
N GLU A 169 0.07 16.80 -5.44
CA GLU A 169 1.52 16.95 -5.28
C GLU A 169 1.88 18.01 -4.23
N VAL A 170 1.15 19.13 -4.20
CA VAL A 170 1.32 20.17 -3.17
C VAL A 170 0.98 19.63 -1.80
N LEU A 171 -0.14 18.90 -1.68
CA LEU A 171 -0.56 18.25 -0.45
C LEU A 171 0.49 17.24 0.03
N THR A 172 0.98 16.41 -0.86
CA THR A 172 2.02 15.40 -0.59
C THR A 172 3.33 16.05 -0.11
N LYS A 173 3.78 17.14 -0.76
CA LYS A 173 4.98 17.88 -0.33
C LYS A 173 4.84 18.47 1.07
N GLN A 174 3.66 19.03 1.41
CA GLN A 174 3.40 19.59 2.74
C GLN A 174 3.40 18.48 3.80
N PHE A 175 2.70 17.37 3.53
CA PHE A 175 2.67 16.23 4.43
C PHE A 175 4.07 15.64 4.64
N TYR A 176 4.81 15.44 3.54
CA TYR A 176 6.18 14.93 3.61
C TYR A 176 7.07 15.82 4.48
N LYS A 177 7.03 17.14 4.31
CA LYS A 177 7.82 18.06 5.14
C LYS A 177 7.50 17.89 6.62
N LYS A 178 6.21 17.85 7.00
CA LYS A 178 5.78 17.62 8.39
C LYS A 178 6.23 16.28 8.94
N LEU A 179 6.17 15.23 8.11
CA LEU A 179 6.57 13.89 8.51
C LEU A 179 8.09 13.75 8.63
N SER A 180 8.88 14.42 7.77
CA SER A 180 10.33 14.49 7.87
C SER A 180 10.78 15.23 9.13
N ASP A 181 10.16 16.37 9.43
CA ASP A 181 10.44 17.13 10.67
C ASP A 181 10.15 16.26 11.90
N TRP A 182 9.00 15.56 11.90
CA TRP A 182 8.65 14.60 12.96
C TRP A 182 9.66 13.45 13.05
N TYR A 183 10.10 12.89 11.92
CA TYR A 183 11.03 11.77 11.88
C TYR A 183 12.37 12.12 12.52
N PHE A 184 12.99 13.23 12.14
CA PHE A 184 14.25 13.68 12.72
C PHE A 184 14.11 14.04 14.19
N TRP A 185 12.99 14.66 14.58
CA TRP A 185 12.68 14.92 15.97
C TRP A 185 12.52 13.61 16.76
N ALA A 186 11.79 12.62 16.25
CA ALA A 186 11.57 11.34 16.90
C ALA A 186 12.89 10.59 17.15
N LEU A 187 13.82 10.58 16.18
CA LEU A 187 15.14 9.93 16.31
C LEU A 187 15.94 10.41 17.54
N LYS A 188 15.74 11.66 17.96
CA LYS A 188 16.41 12.24 19.15
C LYS A 188 15.83 11.71 20.47
N HIS A 189 14.59 11.19 20.45
CA HIS A 189 13.82 10.86 21.65
C HIS A 189 13.55 9.37 21.86
N VAL A 190 13.78 8.53 20.86
CA VAL A 190 13.47 7.09 20.93
C VAL A 190 14.70 6.23 21.21
N GLU A 191 14.47 5.09 21.85
CA GLU A 191 15.44 4.01 22.00
C GLU A 191 14.73 2.67 21.75
N PHE A 192 15.40 1.78 21.04
CA PHE A 192 14.92 0.43 20.74
C PHE A 192 15.88 -0.62 21.28
N PRO A 193 15.41 -1.86 21.58
CA PRO A 193 16.25 -2.95 22.07
C PRO A 193 17.27 -3.40 21.02
N SER A 194 18.17 -4.32 21.43
CA SER A 194 19.21 -4.92 20.56
C SER A 194 20.11 -3.89 19.89
N LYS A 195 20.54 -2.88 20.63
CA LYS A 195 21.48 -1.87 20.12
C LYS A 195 22.76 -2.51 19.60
N PRO A 196 23.32 -2.03 18.47
CA PRO A 196 24.62 -2.47 17.98
C PRO A 196 25.71 -2.38 19.04
N THR A 197 26.59 -3.37 19.09
CA THR A 197 27.70 -3.45 20.02
C THR A 197 29.02 -3.02 19.36
N ALA A 198 30.02 -2.66 20.17
CA ALA A 198 31.36 -2.35 19.67
C ALA A 198 31.97 -3.50 18.87
N LYS A 199 31.65 -4.77 19.21
CA LYS A 199 32.07 -5.94 18.46
C LYS A 199 31.53 -5.96 17.03
N LYS A 200 30.26 -5.61 16.87
CA LYS A 200 29.60 -5.49 15.55
C LYS A 200 30.20 -4.33 14.75
N ALA A 201 30.44 -3.19 15.38
CA ALA A 201 31.06 -2.02 14.77
C ALA A 201 32.47 -2.37 14.20
N HIS A 202 33.24 -3.11 14.95
CA HIS A 202 34.58 -3.58 14.50
C HIS A 202 34.45 -4.58 13.34
N ALA A 203 33.50 -5.51 13.41
CA ALA A 203 33.27 -6.51 12.34
C ALA A 203 32.83 -5.86 11.02
N GLU A 204 32.01 -4.82 11.08
CA GLU A 204 31.53 -4.09 9.89
C GLU A 204 32.43 -2.92 9.46
N ASN A 205 33.51 -2.67 10.21
CA ASN A 205 34.44 -1.56 9.99
C ASN A 205 33.72 -0.20 9.91
N LYS A 206 32.72 0.00 10.78
CA LYS A 206 31.91 1.22 10.87
C LYS A 206 31.99 1.82 12.27
N PRO A 207 31.88 3.16 12.43
CA PRO A 207 31.74 3.80 13.74
C PRO A 207 30.49 3.28 14.48
N LEU A 208 30.60 3.03 15.77
CA LEU A 208 29.47 2.53 16.60
C LEU A 208 28.28 3.53 16.60
N GLU A 209 28.57 4.83 16.61
CA GLU A 209 27.54 5.88 16.60
C GLU A 209 26.68 5.81 15.31
N ASP A 210 27.31 5.54 14.18
CA ASP A 210 26.59 5.43 12.91
C ASP A 210 25.69 4.18 12.90
N LEU A 211 26.17 3.05 13.40
CA LEU A 211 25.35 1.83 13.53
C LEU A 211 24.18 2.05 14.49
N ILE A 212 24.35 2.81 15.56
CA ILE A 212 23.26 3.16 16.48
C ILE A 212 22.23 4.07 15.79
N LYS A 213 22.67 5.02 14.97
CA LYS A 213 21.78 5.87 14.19
C LYS A 213 20.99 5.05 13.15
N GLU A 214 21.67 4.18 12.40
CA GLU A 214 21.04 3.25 11.45
C GLU A 214 20.00 2.36 12.14
N HIS A 215 20.32 1.81 13.30
CA HIS A 215 19.41 0.99 14.08
C HIS A 215 18.15 1.76 14.52
N LYS A 216 18.32 2.97 15.05
CA LYS A 216 17.19 3.84 15.43
C LYS A 216 16.33 4.19 14.21
N ALA A 217 16.95 4.59 13.10
CA ALA A 217 16.30 4.95 11.86
C ALA A 217 15.44 3.80 11.33
N THR A 218 16.01 2.59 11.24
CA THR A 218 15.31 1.39 10.78
C THR A 218 14.08 1.09 11.63
N ASN A 219 14.20 1.17 12.96
CA ASN A 219 13.08 0.90 13.86
C ASN A 219 12.00 1.99 13.82
N VAL A 220 12.37 3.28 13.72
CA VAL A 220 11.40 4.39 13.55
C VAL A 220 10.65 4.25 12.23
N ILE A 221 11.33 3.93 11.13
CA ILE A 221 10.69 3.73 9.83
C ILE A 221 9.75 2.53 9.89
N ARG A 222 10.15 1.41 10.51
CA ARG A 222 9.28 0.24 10.69
C ARG A 222 8.04 0.58 11.52
N MET A 223 8.19 1.29 12.63
CA MET A 223 7.09 1.78 13.44
C MET A 223 6.16 2.68 12.63
N LEU A 224 6.70 3.65 11.92
CA LEU A 224 5.95 4.57 11.07
C LEU A 224 5.18 3.81 9.97
N THR A 225 5.81 2.84 9.31
CA THR A 225 5.19 1.99 8.29
C THR A 225 3.97 1.24 8.84
N ARG A 226 4.11 0.61 10.02
CA ARG A 226 3.00 -0.09 10.69
C ARG A 226 1.86 0.87 11.06
N ILE A 227 2.17 2.06 11.58
CA ILE A 227 1.17 3.07 11.95
C ILE A 227 0.43 3.59 10.72
N LEU A 228 1.13 3.91 9.65
CA LEU A 228 0.51 4.39 8.41
C LEU A 228 -0.40 3.33 7.79
N PHE A 229 0.01 2.06 7.78
CA PHE A 229 -0.87 0.99 7.35
C PHE A 229 -2.15 0.92 8.18
N VAL A 230 -2.01 0.90 9.51
CA VAL A 230 -3.17 0.89 10.43
C VAL A 230 -4.05 2.12 10.20
N TRP A 231 -3.45 3.27 9.89
CA TRP A 231 -4.18 4.49 9.59
C TRP A 231 -4.98 4.37 8.28
N PHE A 232 -4.42 3.74 7.24
CA PHE A 232 -5.16 3.47 6.00
C PHE A 232 -6.33 2.49 6.22
N ILE A 233 -6.11 1.37 6.89
CA ILE A 233 -7.20 0.41 7.15
C ILE A 233 -8.25 0.95 8.14
N LYS A 234 -7.89 1.88 9.00
CA LYS A 234 -8.82 2.64 9.84
C LYS A 234 -9.84 3.41 8.98
N GLN A 235 -9.41 3.98 7.83
CA GLN A 235 -10.31 4.67 6.91
C GLN A 235 -11.38 3.71 6.32
N LYS A 236 -11.08 2.41 6.26
CA LYS A 236 -12.05 1.37 5.90
C LYS A 236 -12.96 0.96 7.06
N GLY A 237 -12.79 1.53 8.23
CA GLY A 237 -13.58 1.24 9.42
C GLY A 237 -13.18 -0.01 10.19
N LEU A 238 -12.01 -0.60 9.90
CA LEU A 238 -11.54 -1.86 10.49
C LEU A 238 -10.75 -1.68 11.79
N ILE A 239 -10.50 -0.44 12.23
CA ILE A 239 -9.80 -0.14 13.47
C ILE A 239 -10.63 0.87 14.28
N PRO A 240 -10.81 0.67 15.60
CA PRO A 240 -11.50 1.61 16.47
C PRO A 240 -10.84 2.99 16.48
N GLU A 241 -11.64 4.05 16.32
CA GLU A 241 -11.14 5.43 16.34
C GLU A 241 -10.64 5.85 17.72
N GLU A 242 -11.19 5.25 18.76
CA GLU A 242 -10.86 5.46 20.16
C GLU A 242 -9.38 5.23 20.45
N LEU A 243 -8.73 4.35 19.70
CA LEU A 243 -7.30 4.05 19.84
C LEU A 243 -6.39 5.22 19.41
N PHE A 244 -6.93 6.20 18.70
CA PHE A 244 -6.21 7.38 18.19
C PHE A 244 -6.75 8.68 18.79
N ASP A 245 -7.69 8.60 19.73
CA ASP A 245 -8.27 9.75 20.42
C ASP A 245 -7.63 9.94 21.78
N GLU A 246 -6.92 11.07 21.98
CA GLU A 246 -6.20 11.37 23.20
C GLU A 246 -7.12 11.40 24.43
N ASP A 247 -8.31 11.99 24.29
CA ASP A 247 -9.26 12.12 25.40
C ASP A 247 -9.88 10.76 25.75
N LYS A 248 -10.24 9.95 24.76
CA LYS A 248 -10.73 8.59 24.95
C LYS A 248 -9.68 7.70 25.61
N LEU A 249 -8.43 7.78 25.13
CA LEU A 249 -7.32 7.03 25.70
C LEU A 249 -7.12 7.38 27.19
N LYS A 250 -7.09 8.67 27.53
CA LYS A 250 -6.92 9.14 28.93
C LYS A 250 -8.10 8.82 29.81
N ASN A 251 -9.32 9.02 29.33
CA ASN A 251 -10.50 8.96 30.17
C ASN A 251 -11.04 7.51 30.30
N ASP A 252 -10.96 6.69 29.26
CA ASP A 252 -11.69 5.43 29.20
C ASP A 252 -10.77 4.19 29.16
N ILE A 253 -9.56 4.29 28.56
CA ILE A 253 -8.75 3.11 28.24
C ILE A 253 -7.51 3.00 29.14
N LEU A 254 -6.66 4.03 29.18
CA LEU A 254 -5.36 3.96 29.84
C LEU A 254 -5.38 4.56 31.25
N THR A 255 -4.59 4.00 32.15
CA THR A 255 -4.37 4.54 33.50
C THR A 255 -3.57 5.84 33.45
N GLU A 256 -2.67 5.95 32.48
CA GLU A 256 -1.82 7.13 32.27
C GLU A 256 -1.52 7.31 30.78
N LEU A 257 -1.34 8.57 30.36
CA LEU A 257 -0.88 8.95 29.02
C LEU A 257 -0.21 10.32 29.13
N ASN A 258 1.04 10.44 28.69
CA ASN A 258 1.87 11.63 28.86
C ASN A 258 2.19 12.32 27.52
N PRO A 259 1.24 13.07 26.91
CA PRO A 259 1.43 13.74 25.63
C PRO A 259 2.29 15.00 25.69
N ILE A 260 2.68 15.43 26.89
CA ILE A 260 3.49 16.65 27.10
C ILE A 260 4.90 16.24 27.50
N LYS A 261 5.89 16.75 26.75
CA LYS A 261 7.30 16.58 27.09
C LYS A 261 7.61 17.30 28.43
N GLN A 262 7.98 16.53 29.42
CA GLN A 262 8.41 17.10 30.70
C GLN A 262 9.84 17.64 30.57
N THR A 263 10.05 18.86 31.03
CA THR A 263 11.36 19.53 31.09
C THR A 263 11.77 19.77 32.53
N GLY A 264 13.05 19.57 32.85
CA GLY A 264 13.62 19.84 34.18
C GLY A 264 14.04 18.57 34.93
N LEU A 265 14.21 18.71 36.28
CA LEU A 265 14.71 17.66 37.19
C LEU A 265 13.87 16.36 37.17
N PHE A 266 12.63 16.40 36.68
CA PHE A 266 11.71 15.28 36.58
C PHE A 266 11.57 14.74 35.14
N SER A 267 12.48 15.09 34.22
CA SER A 267 12.41 14.70 32.81
C SER A 267 12.54 13.17 32.56
N GLU A 268 12.91 12.40 33.60
CA GLU A 268 12.96 10.94 33.50
C GLU A 268 11.60 10.24 33.56
N THR A 269 10.62 10.89 34.21
CA THR A 269 9.27 10.32 34.35
C THR A 269 8.41 10.37 33.06
N GLY A 270 8.75 11.24 32.11
CA GLY A 270 8.05 11.36 30.84
C GLY A 270 8.51 10.36 29.77
N LYS A 271 9.36 9.38 30.11
CA LYS A 271 9.87 8.35 29.18
C LYS A 271 9.01 7.09 29.12
N ASP A 272 7.88 7.06 29.84
CA ASP A 272 6.97 5.93 29.83
C ASP A 272 6.27 5.85 28.47
N SER A 273 6.60 4.82 27.72
CA SER A 273 6.12 4.54 26.36
C SER A 273 4.77 3.82 26.43
N VAL A 274 3.78 4.41 27.13
CA VAL A 274 2.51 3.74 27.44
C VAL A 274 1.71 3.49 26.20
N TYR A 275 1.55 4.50 25.35
CA TYR A 275 0.79 4.37 24.11
C TYR A 275 1.42 3.35 23.14
N TYR A 276 2.73 3.41 22.97
CA TYR A 276 3.43 2.47 22.09
C TYR A 276 3.30 1.03 22.58
N LYS A 277 3.59 0.78 23.86
CA LYS A 277 3.58 -0.56 24.46
C LYS A 277 2.17 -1.12 24.65
N ALA A 278 1.27 -0.33 25.24
CA ALA A 278 -0.05 -0.81 25.58
C ALA A 278 -1.02 -0.82 24.38
N ILE A 279 -0.98 0.18 23.53
CA ILE A 279 -1.92 0.28 22.40
C ILE A 279 -1.30 -0.28 21.11
N LEU A 280 -0.19 0.30 20.63
CA LEU A 280 0.32 -0.02 19.29
C LEU A 280 0.89 -1.43 19.19
N GLN A 281 1.72 -1.87 20.14
CA GLN A 281 2.28 -3.24 20.09
C GLN A 281 1.18 -4.30 20.25
N ASN A 282 0.21 -4.11 21.14
CA ASN A 282 -0.92 -5.04 21.25
C ASN A 282 -1.79 -5.05 19.99
N LEU A 283 -1.99 -3.91 19.34
CA LEU A 283 -2.71 -3.84 18.08
C LEU A 283 -1.95 -4.59 16.97
N PHE A 284 -0.64 -4.36 16.85
CA PHE A 284 0.16 -4.98 15.79
C PHE A 284 0.29 -6.49 15.97
N PHE A 285 0.78 -6.92 17.14
CA PHE A 285 1.24 -8.31 17.34
C PHE A 285 0.14 -9.24 17.85
N ALA A 286 -0.68 -8.77 18.79
CA ALA A 286 -1.68 -9.60 19.45
C ALA A 286 -3.10 -9.42 18.90
N SER A 287 -3.32 -8.47 17.98
CA SER A 287 -4.63 -8.27 17.34
C SER A 287 -4.59 -8.56 15.84
N LEU A 288 -3.89 -7.73 15.06
CA LEU A 288 -3.83 -7.89 13.60
C LEU A 288 -3.15 -9.18 13.14
N ASN A 289 -2.30 -9.75 13.99
CA ASN A 289 -1.60 -11.02 13.73
C ASN A 289 -2.13 -12.20 14.57
N CYS A 290 -3.31 -12.06 15.17
CA CYS A 290 -3.95 -13.10 15.98
C CYS A 290 -5.43 -13.25 15.59
N PRO A 291 -5.93 -14.47 15.30
CA PRO A 291 -7.36 -14.73 15.07
C PRO A 291 -8.23 -14.32 16.26
N ILE A 292 -9.48 -13.91 15.99
CA ILE A 292 -10.45 -13.53 17.02
C ILE A 292 -11.00 -14.76 17.71
N THR A 293 -11.41 -15.73 16.90
CA THR A 293 -11.95 -17.02 17.33
C THR A 293 -10.98 -18.14 16.95
N PRO A 294 -10.84 -19.19 17.80
CA PRO A 294 -10.04 -20.35 17.45
C PRO A 294 -10.62 -21.01 16.19
N GLN A 295 -9.79 -21.30 15.21
CA GLN A 295 -10.22 -22.07 14.04
C GLN A 295 -10.43 -23.53 14.47
N SER A 296 -11.56 -24.12 14.05
CA SER A 296 -12.06 -25.43 14.53
C SER A 296 -11.14 -26.63 14.28
N ASP A 297 -10.21 -26.51 13.32
CA ASP A 297 -9.31 -27.59 12.89
C ASP A 297 -7.87 -27.45 13.44
N ASP A 298 -7.59 -26.40 14.21
CA ASP A 298 -6.27 -26.19 14.80
C ASP A 298 -6.30 -26.57 16.28
N GLU A 299 -5.33 -27.36 16.73
CA GLU A 299 -5.08 -27.63 18.15
C GLU A 299 -4.78 -26.35 18.96
N ASP A 300 -4.62 -25.23 18.28
CA ASP A 300 -4.37 -23.89 18.81
C ASP A 300 -5.68 -23.16 19.12
N LYS A 301 -6.26 -23.46 20.29
CA LYS A 301 -7.41 -22.72 20.85
C LYS A 301 -6.98 -21.36 21.40
N ARG A 302 -6.39 -20.51 20.55
CA ARG A 302 -5.91 -19.19 20.96
C ARG A 302 -7.04 -18.18 20.87
N GLU A 303 -7.38 -17.58 21.99
CA GLU A 303 -8.26 -16.41 22.07
C GLU A 303 -7.44 -15.17 22.38
N ARG A 304 -7.79 -14.03 21.78
CA ARG A 304 -7.22 -12.75 22.16
C ARG A 304 -7.52 -12.44 23.61
N SER A 305 -6.50 -12.44 24.45
CA SER A 305 -6.64 -12.19 25.89
C SER A 305 -5.34 -11.64 26.45
N PHE A 306 -5.41 -11.01 27.62
CA PHE A 306 -4.21 -10.62 28.33
C PHE A 306 -3.49 -11.83 28.93
N ARG A 307 -2.17 -11.78 28.96
CA ARG A 307 -1.37 -12.70 29.73
C ARG A 307 -1.80 -12.63 31.20
N ARG A 308 -2.04 -13.81 31.81
CA ARG A 308 -2.61 -13.89 33.17
C ARG A 308 -1.67 -13.43 34.26
N ASP A 309 -0.35 -13.67 34.09
CA ASP A 309 0.66 -13.28 35.10
C ASP A 309 1.96 -12.87 34.40
N ALA A 310 2.34 -11.57 34.58
CA ALA A 310 3.55 -11.01 34.02
C ALA A 310 4.84 -11.58 34.67
N ASN A 311 4.72 -12.19 35.84
CA ASN A 311 5.85 -12.73 36.61
C ASN A 311 6.07 -14.22 36.44
N TYR A 312 5.19 -14.93 35.75
CA TYR A 312 5.25 -16.38 35.64
C TYR A 312 5.73 -16.82 34.27
N GLY A 313 6.95 -17.36 34.25
CA GLY A 313 7.55 -17.99 33.09
C GLY A 313 7.99 -17.04 31.98
N ASP A 314 8.61 -17.62 30.97
CA ASP A 314 9.04 -16.95 29.76
C ASP A 314 7.83 -16.54 28.93
N ASP A 315 7.73 -15.29 28.50
CA ASP A 315 6.65 -14.84 27.63
C ASP A 315 6.94 -15.07 26.14
N PHE A 316 8.09 -15.62 25.83
CA PHE A 316 8.44 -16.08 24.50
C PHE A 316 7.46 -17.16 23.99
N GLY A 317 7.01 -17.04 22.75
CA GLY A 317 6.09 -17.97 22.13
C GLY A 317 4.62 -17.61 22.23
N ASN A 318 4.29 -16.62 23.04
CA ASN A 318 2.92 -16.19 23.31
C ASN A 318 2.66 -14.77 22.75
N ASP A 319 3.16 -14.47 21.56
CA ASP A 319 3.04 -13.16 20.90
C ASP A 319 1.58 -12.79 20.58
N TRP A 320 0.64 -13.73 20.66
CA TRP A 320 -0.79 -13.48 20.50
C TRP A 320 -1.50 -12.98 21.76
N LEU A 321 -0.85 -13.09 22.96
CA LEU A 321 -1.40 -12.55 24.20
C LEU A 321 -1.07 -11.09 24.37
N PHE A 322 -2.04 -10.30 24.78
CA PHE A 322 -1.82 -8.90 25.09
C PHE A 322 -0.86 -8.74 26.26
N ARG A 323 -0.04 -7.69 26.18
CA ARG A 323 0.96 -7.31 27.18
C ARG A 323 0.54 -6.05 27.91
N HIS A 324 1.29 -5.71 28.96
CA HIS A 324 1.22 -4.45 29.66
C HIS A 324 -0.15 -4.17 30.30
N ARG A 325 -0.79 -5.23 30.85
CA ARG A 325 -2.13 -5.19 31.49
C ARG A 325 -2.26 -4.05 32.51
N LYS A 326 -1.19 -3.70 33.23
CA LYS A 326 -1.15 -2.65 34.25
C LYS A 326 -1.48 -1.24 33.74
N TYR A 327 -1.29 -0.99 32.45
CA TYR A 327 -1.58 0.31 31.84
C TYR A 327 -3.05 0.51 31.45
N PHE A 328 -3.89 -0.49 31.61
CA PHE A 328 -5.30 -0.41 31.26
C PHE A 328 -6.19 -0.21 32.49
N LYS A 329 -7.14 0.73 32.40
CA LYS A 329 -8.17 0.92 33.43
C LYS A 329 -9.09 -0.28 33.55
N ASN A 330 -9.49 -0.84 32.40
CA ASN A 330 -10.28 -2.06 32.28
C ASN A 330 -9.75 -2.90 31.12
N PRO A 331 -8.86 -3.88 31.38
CA PRO A 331 -8.29 -4.73 30.37
C PRO A 331 -9.34 -5.52 29.56
N GLU A 332 -10.41 -5.98 30.20
CA GLU A 332 -11.46 -6.75 29.56
C GLU A 332 -12.24 -5.90 28.53
N LYS A 333 -12.57 -4.66 28.87
CA LYS A 333 -13.20 -3.71 27.92
C LYS A 333 -12.30 -3.39 26.74
N PHE A 334 -10.97 -3.36 26.94
CA PHE A 334 -10.05 -3.18 25.82
C PHE A 334 -10.09 -4.37 24.88
N VAL A 335 -10.12 -5.62 25.40
CA VAL A 335 -10.29 -6.83 24.56
C VAL A 335 -11.61 -6.80 23.81
N GLU A 336 -12.71 -6.40 24.46
CA GLU A 336 -14.01 -6.24 23.81
C GLU A 336 -13.96 -5.19 22.69
N LEU A 337 -13.34 -4.03 22.93
CA LEU A 337 -13.17 -2.98 21.93
C LEU A 337 -12.40 -3.48 20.70
N ILE A 338 -11.29 -4.18 20.90
CA ILE A 338 -10.49 -4.77 19.83
C ILE A 338 -11.30 -5.82 19.07
N ASN A 339 -11.96 -6.74 19.78
CA ASN A 339 -12.72 -7.83 19.18
C ASN A 339 -14.02 -7.38 18.52
N SER A 340 -14.46 -6.15 18.75
CA SER A 340 -15.65 -5.61 18.09
C SER A 340 -15.40 -5.10 16.66
N LYS A 341 -14.13 -4.94 16.24
CA LYS A 341 -13.83 -4.23 14.99
C LYS A 341 -12.54 -4.66 14.29
N VAL A 342 -11.52 -5.14 15.03
CA VAL A 342 -10.19 -5.40 14.47
C VAL A 342 -10.10 -6.81 13.90
N PRO A 343 -9.98 -6.97 12.55
CA PRO A 343 -9.85 -8.29 11.95
C PRO A 343 -8.48 -8.91 12.21
N PHE A 344 -8.34 -10.18 11.93
CA PHE A 344 -7.08 -10.88 11.74
C PHE A 344 -6.62 -10.68 10.30
N LEU A 345 -5.45 -10.08 10.09
CA LEU A 345 -4.90 -9.79 8.76
C LEU A 345 -3.79 -10.74 8.31
N ASN A 346 -3.10 -11.42 9.21
CA ASN A 346 -2.04 -12.39 8.93
C ASN A 346 -0.80 -11.83 8.16
N GLY A 347 -0.66 -10.53 8.00
CA GLY A 347 0.48 -9.98 7.24
C GLY A 347 1.82 -10.15 7.97
N GLY A 348 2.90 -10.55 7.26
CA GLY A 348 4.26 -10.62 7.81
C GLY A 348 4.75 -9.30 8.42
N LEU A 349 4.18 -8.16 7.99
CA LEU A 349 4.41 -6.83 8.57
C LEU A 349 4.13 -6.76 10.08
N PHE A 350 3.17 -7.53 10.57
CA PHE A 350 2.75 -7.58 11.97
C PHE A 350 3.30 -8.78 12.73
N GLU A 351 4.23 -9.53 12.17
CA GLU A 351 4.99 -10.51 12.93
C GLU A 351 5.90 -9.78 13.94
N CYS A 352 5.90 -10.27 15.18
CA CYS A 352 6.88 -9.85 16.17
C CYS A 352 8.24 -10.44 15.81
N LEU A 353 9.25 -9.58 15.69
CA LEU A 353 10.60 -9.97 15.25
C LEU A 353 11.51 -10.39 16.41
N ASP A 354 10.99 -10.48 17.63
CA ASP A 354 11.75 -10.94 18.78
C ASP A 354 12.12 -12.42 18.63
N ASP A 355 13.43 -12.71 18.67
CA ASP A 355 13.98 -14.08 18.59
C ASP A 355 14.20 -14.65 19.99
N LYS A 356 13.37 -15.61 20.35
CA LYS A 356 13.36 -16.27 21.65
C LYS A 356 14.53 -17.20 21.90
N HIS A 357 14.95 -17.90 20.85
CA HIS A 357 16.01 -18.88 20.97
C HIS A 357 17.36 -18.22 21.25
N ASN A 358 17.59 -17.08 20.59
CA ASN A 358 18.81 -16.30 20.73
C ASN A 358 18.68 -15.16 21.76
N LYS A 359 17.50 -14.98 22.38
CA LYS A 359 17.20 -13.90 23.33
C LYS A 359 17.42 -12.50 22.75
N ILE A 360 17.08 -12.32 21.47
CA ILE A 360 17.19 -11.04 20.77
C ILE A 360 15.84 -10.35 20.79
N TYR A 361 15.76 -9.13 21.30
CA TYR A 361 14.56 -8.31 21.38
C TYR A 361 14.63 -7.21 20.33
N ILE A 362 13.96 -7.39 19.19
CA ILE A 362 13.91 -6.37 18.12
C ILE A 362 12.75 -5.40 18.33
N ASP A 363 11.55 -5.94 18.52
CA ASP A 363 10.35 -5.16 18.81
C ASP A 363 10.16 -4.93 20.33
N GLY A 364 10.74 -5.78 21.17
CA GLY A 364 10.65 -5.72 22.62
C GLY A 364 9.21 -5.91 23.12
N PHE A 365 8.43 -6.81 22.50
CA PHE A 365 7.06 -7.12 22.87
C PHE A 365 7.01 -8.08 24.06
N THR A 366 7.38 -7.59 25.22
CA THR A 366 7.45 -8.36 26.46
C THR A 366 7.09 -7.49 27.68
N ASP A 367 6.47 -8.11 28.71
CA ASP A 367 6.27 -7.48 30.03
C ASP A 367 7.60 -7.34 30.82
N ASN A 368 8.60 -8.15 30.48
CA ASN A 368 9.84 -8.35 31.23
C ASN A 368 11.08 -8.12 30.36
N LEU A 369 11.20 -6.92 29.76
CA LEU A 369 12.41 -6.56 29.02
C LEU A 369 13.64 -6.57 29.95
N PRO A 370 14.78 -7.20 29.59
CA PRO A 370 16.01 -7.19 30.37
C PRO A 370 16.46 -5.76 30.72
N LYS A 371 17.12 -5.60 31.87
CA LYS A 371 17.50 -4.26 32.38
C LYS A 371 18.53 -3.53 31.51
N ASP A 372 19.32 -4.27 30.76
CA ASP A 372 20.31 -3.78 29.82
C ASP A 372 19.68 -3.39 28.47
N GLU A 373 18.46 -3.86 28.20
CA GLU A 373 17.69 -3.48 27.02
C GLU A 373 16.71 -2.32 27.31
N ARG A 374 16.53 -1.45 26.35
CA ARG A 374 15.64 -0.30 26.52
C ARG A 374 14.68 -0.17 25.35
N LEU A 375 13.40 0.03 25.66
CA LEU A 375 12.36 0.40 24.73
C LEU A 375 11.71 1.71 25.21
N ILE A 376 12.10 2.81 24.56
CA ILE A 376 11.62 4.16 24.89
C ILE A 376 11.02 4.76 23.61
N VAL A 377 9.72 4.96 23.58
CA VAL A 377 8.98 5.66 22.52
C VAL A 377 7.94 6.54 23.22
N PRO A 378 8.30 7.75 23.66
CA PRO A 378 7.46 8.57 24.52
C PRO A 378 6.11 8.93 23.89
N ASP A 379 5.06 9.06 24.71
CA ASP A 379 3.70 9.32 24.23
C ASP A 379 3.59 10.66 23.48
N TYR A 380 4.44 11.66 23.80
CA TYR A 380 4.45 12.92 23.07
C TYR A 380 4.92 12.80 21.61
N ILE A 381 5.64 11.73 21.24
CA ILE A 381 5.97 11.43 19.84
C ILE A 381 4.69 11.22 19.01
N PHE A 382 3.59 10.79 19.66
CA PHE A 382 2.31 10.52 19.01
C PHE A 382 1.31 11.68 19.19
N PHE A 383 1.23 12.28 20.38
CA PHE A 383 0.21 13.27 20.74
C PHE A 383 0.77 14.64 21.15
N GLY A 384 2.09 14.85 21.04
CA GLY A 384 2.72 16.12 21.40
C GLY A 384 2.10 17.31 20.68
N ARG A 385 2.05 18.45 21.39
CA ARG A 385 1.59 19.73 20.83
C ARG A 385 2.65 20.32 19.90
N ASP A 386 2.27 21.32 19.12
CA ASP A 386 3.22 22.03 18.25
C ASP A 386 4.35 22.64 19.08
N GLU A 387 5.60 22.31 18.76
CA GLU A 387 6.81 22.94 19.31
C GLU A 387 7.80 23.27 18.19
N ASN A 388 8.62 24.30 18.39
CA ASN A 388 9.69 24.64 17.47
C ASN A 388 11.00 23.99 17.94
N VAL A 389 11.66 23.28 17.02
CA VAL A 389 12.92 22.58 17.30
C VAL A 389 13.96 22.90 16.24
N ASP A 390 15.24 22.86 16.64
CA ASP A 390 16.34 22.99 15.69
C ASP A 390 16.67 21.60 15.09
N LEU A 391 16.49 21.48 13.77
CA LEU A 391 16.79 20.32 12.96
C LEU A 391 17.85 20.60 11.88
N SER A 392 18.59 21.73 12.01
CA SER A 392 19.59 22.13 11.01
C SER A 392 20.70 21.09 10.82
N ASP A 393 21.18 20.48 11.91
CA ASP A 393 22.17 19.40 11.83
C ASP A 393 21.64 18.14 11.16
N ASP A 394 20.35 17.81 11.36
CA ASP A 394 19.73 16.63 10.80
C ASP A 394 19.50 16.76 9.29
N TYR A 395 19.18 17.95 8.83
CA TYR A 395 19.06 18.28 7.41
C TYR A 395 20.40 18.59 6.73
N GLY A 396 21.44 18.90 7.48
CA GLY A 396 22.72 19.39 6.99
C GLY A 396 22.63 20.77 6.33
N GLU A 397 21.58 21.55 6.64
CA GLU A 397 21.30 22.87 6.08
C GLU A 397 20.84 23.83 7.20
N GLU A 398 21.53 24.97 7.32
CA GLU A 398 21.14 26.04 8.24
C GLU A 398 20.21 27.05 7.56
N THR A 399 18.93 26.78 7.52
CA THR A 399 17.90 27.72 7.05
C THR A 399 17.00 28.15 8.21
N PRO A 400 16.28 29.29 8.10
CA PRO A 400 15.29 29.67 9.13
C PRO A 400 14.25 28.57 9.36
N GLN A 401 13.88 27.80 8.31
CA GLN A 401 12.92 26.72 8.36
C GLN A 401 13.44 25.48 9.09
N THR A 402 14.75 25.19 9.01
CA THR A 402 15.35 24.04 9.73
C THR A 402 15.71 24.40 11.18
N LYS A 403 16.12 25.66 11.45
CA LYS A 403 16.40 26.16 12.81
C LYS A 403 15.15 26.29 13.69
N GLN A 404 13.99 26.49 13.08
CA GLN A 404 12.69 26.62 13.78
C GLN A 404 11.64 25.71 13.14
N ALA A 405 11.99 24.43 12.97
CA ALA A 405 11.07 23.45 12.43
C ALA A 405 9.92 23.22 13.40
N SER A 406 8.68 23.41 12.93
CA SER A 406 7.48 23.14 13.73
C SER A 406 7.15 21.66 13.72
N VAL A 407 7.31 20.98 14.84
CA VAL A 407 7.02 19.57 15.05
C VAL A 407 5.83 19.37 15.98
N LYS A 408 5.09 18.28 15.77
CA LYS A 408 4.01 17.82 16.66
C LYS A 408 3.90 16.30 16.59
N GLY A 409 3.12 15.70 17.48
CA GLY A 409 2.93 14.26 17.52
C GLY A 409 2.36 13.70 16.22
N LEU A 410 2.78 12.47 15.87
CA LEU A 410 2.41 11.81 14.60
C LEU A 410 0.91 11.70 14.40
N ILE A 411 0.16 11.28 15.42
CA ILE A 411 -1.31 11.16 15.32
C ILE A 411 -1.95 12.52 15.05
N ASN A 412 -1.43 13.58 15.65
CA ASN A 412 -1.88 14.95 15.41
C ASN A 412 -1.54 15.43 13.99
N ILE A 413 -0.43 14.95 13.40
CA ILE A 413 -0.13 15.18 11.98
C ILE A 413 -1.15 14.44 11.11
N LEU A 414 -1.34 13.14 11.32
CA LEU A 414 -2.22 12.31 10.50
C LEU A 414 -3.68 12.81 10.51
N LYS A 415 -4.17 13.28 11.66
CA LYS A 415 -5.52 13.88 11.78
C LYS A 415 -5.71 15.18 11.00
N THR A 416 -4.65 15.81 10.53
CA THR A 416 -4.76 17.06 9.76
C THR A 416 -4.99 16.87 8.28
N TYR A 417 -4.78 15.64 7.77
CA TYR A 417 -4.88 15.34 6.35
C TYR A 417 -6.00 14.35 6.06
N ASN A 418 -6.55 14.44 4.86
CA ASN A 418 -7.47 13.43 4.35
C ASN A 418 -6.67 12.28 3.74
N PHE A 419 -7.08 11.04 4.03
CA PHE A 419 -6.49 9.83 3.49
C PHE A 419 -7.55 9.06 2.72
N THR A 420 -7.18 8.55 1.56
CA THR A 420 -7.99 7.61 0.79
C THR A 420 -7.33 6.24 0.79
N VAL A 421 -8.14 5.19 0.85
CA VAL A 421 -7.64 3.81 0.84
C VAL A 421 -7.34 3.31 -0.58
N GLU A 422 -7.94 3.93 -1.59
CA GLU A 422 -7.74 3.57 -2.99
C GLU A 422 -6.59 4.38 -3.59
N GLU A 423 -5.69 3.72 -4.32
CA GLU A 423 -4.68 4.43 -5.09
C GLU A 423 -5.33 5.17 -6.27
N ASN A 424 -4.90 6.40 -6.48
CA ASN A 424 -5.36 7.22 -7.60
C ASN A 424 -5.03 6.55 -8.95
N THR A 425 -5.92 6.69 -9.91
CA THR A 425 -5.68 6.29 -11.31
C THR A 425 -5.40 7.51 -12.17
N PRO A 426 -4.85 7.37 -13.38
CA PRO A 426 -4.65 8.51 -14.28
C PRO A 426 -5.93 9.26 -14.63
N ALA A 427 -7.07 8.55 -14.68
CA ALA A 427 -8.36 9.13 -14.98
C ALA A 427 -9.02 9.84 -13.79
N GLU A 428 -8.65 9.44 -12.56
CA GLU A 428 -9.30 9.92 -11.36
C GLU A 428 -8.32 10.08 -10.19
N VAL A 429 -8.20 11.31 -9.70
CA VAL A 429 -7.31 11.68 -8.61
C VAL A 429 -8.13 12.32 -7.51
N GLU A 430 -8.28 11.65 -6.36
CA GLU A 430 -8.78 12.29 -5.15
C GLU A 430 -7.69 13.18 -4.55
N VAL A 431 -8.03 14.42 -4.18
CA VAL A 431 -7.09 15.32 -3.50
C VAL A 431 -7.03 14.94 -2.01
N ALA A 432 -6.46 13.78 -1.79
CA ALA A 432 -6.22 13.12 -0.50
C ALA A 432 -4.90 12.35 -0.57
N LEU A 433 -4.41 11.91 0.57
CA LEU A 433 -3.20 11.10 0.65
C LEU A 433 -3.57 9.63 0.38
N ASP A 434 -3.10 9.08 -0.71
CA ASP A 434 -3.30 7.70 -1.14
C ASP A 434 -2.14 6.77 -0.73
N PRO A 435 -2.26 5.44 -0.87
CA PRO A 435 -1.17 4.52 -0.53
C PRO A 435 0.13 4.71 -1.33
N GLU A 436 0.11 5.32 -2.51
CA GLU A 436 1.32 5.68 -3.27
C GLU A 436 2.22 6.65 -2.49
N LEU A 437 1.60 7.48 -1.63
CA LEU A 437 2.33 8.38 -0.74
C LEU A 437 3.33 7.64 0.12
N LEU A 438 3.01 6.41 0.57
CA LEU A 438 3.93 5.59 1.36
C LEU A 438 5.27 5.45 0.64
N GLY A 439 5.23 5.10 -0.65
CA GLY A 439 6.43 5.00 -1.47
C GLY A 439 7.22 6.31 -1.51
N LYS A 440 6.56 7.41 -1.87
CA LYS A 440 7.20 8.74 -1.98
C LYS A 440 7.82 9.21 -0.66
N VAL A 441 7.11 9.01 0.45
CA VAL A 441 7.58 9.40 1.78
C VAL A 441 8.81 8.60 2.17
N PHE A 442 8.74 7.27 2.06
CA PHE A 442 9.82 6.41 2.54
C PHE A 442 11.08 6.49 1.68
N GLU A 443 10.96 6.56 0.37
CA GLU A 443 12.14 6.77 -0.49
C GLU A 443 12.84 8.10 -0.17
N ASN A 444 12.08 9.14 0.10
CA ASN A 444 12.67 10.41 0.50
C ASN A 444 13.28 10.38 1.92
N LEU A 445 12.64 9.68 2.88
CA LEU A 445 13.21 9.50 4.22
C LEU A 445 14.48 8.65 4.20
N LEU A 446 14.48 7.55 3.44
CA LEU A 446 15.67 6.71 3.24
C LEU A 446 16.79 7.48 2.53
N ALA A 447 16.44 8.31 1.56
CA ALA A 447 17.40 9.14 0.83
C ALA A 447 18.01 10.27 1.67
N SER A 448 17.35 10.71 2.74
CA SER A 448 17.89 11.73 3.65
C SER A 448 18.80 11.16 4.73
N PHE A 449 18.82 9.84 4.91
CA PHE A 449 19.60 9.17 5.94
C PHE A 449 20.84 8.50 5.35
N ASN A 450 21.98 9.21 5.34
CA ASN A 450 23.31 8.58 5.17
C ASN A 450 24.30 9.12 6.21
N PRO A 451 24.76 8.27 7.13
CA PRO A 451 25.71 8.67 8.17
C PRO A 451 27.10 8.99 7.64
N GLU A 452 27.51 8.44 6.47
CA GLU A 452 28.91 8.52 6.01
C GLU A 452 29.29 9.85 5.34
N THR A 453 28.34 10.60 4.78
CA THR A 453 28.72 11.71 3.91
C THR A 453 28.27 13.09 4.34
N LYS A 454 27.41 13.25 5.35
CA LYS A 454 26.74 14.54 5.67
C LYS A 454 26.11 15.24 4.44
N THR A 455 26.09 14.58 3.29
CA THR A 455 25.45 14.99 2.05
C THR A 455 24.28 14.07 1.77
N THR A 456 23.24 14.59 1.14
CA THR A 456 22.00 13.86 0.84
C THR A 456 22.31 12.44 0.29
N ALA A 457 21.83 11.43 1.00
CA ALA A 457 22.01 10.01 0.67
C ALA A 457 21.58 9.61 -0.75
N ARG A 458 20.78 10.47 -1.41
CA ARG A 458 20.36 10.32 -2.82
C ARG A 458 21.47 9.98 -3.79
N LYS A 459 22.70 10.50 -3.58
CA LYS A 459 23.82 10.22 -4.50
C LYS A 459 24.42 8.83 -4.30
N GLN A 460 24.23 8.20 -3.15
CA GLN A 460 24.82 6.88 -2.84
C GLN A 460 23.84 5.73 -2.99
N THR A 461 22.55 5.93 -2.61
CA THR A 461 21.54 4.87 -2.70
C THR A 461 20.88 4.78 -4.07
N GLY A 462 21.02 5.82 -4.91
CA GLY A 462 20.33 5.89 -6.20
C GLY A 462 18.79 5.88 -6.09
N SER A 463 18.24 6.08 -4.89
CA SER A 463 16.81 6.05 -4.65
C SER A 463 16.12 7.27 -5.21
N PHE A 464 15.41 7.09 -6.31
CA PHE A 464 14.54 8.10 -6.93
C PHE A 464 13.16 7.52 -7.11
N TYR A 465 12.14 8.22 -6.60
CA TYR A 465 10.77 7.87 -6.92
C TYR A 465 10.47 8.19 -8.39
N THR A 466 10.09 7.18 -9.14
CA THR A 466 9.73 7.35 -10.56
C THR A 466 8.33 7.96 -10.66
N PRO A 467 8.17 9.11 -11.34
CA PRO A 467 6.86 9.73 -11.54
C PRO A 467 5.86 8.77 -12.20
N ARG A 468 4.61 8.81 -11.76
CA ARG A 468 3.53 7.94 -12.25
C ARG A 468 3.38 7.94 -13.78
N GLU A 469 3.57 9.10 -14.42
CA GLU A 469 3.47 9.23 -15.87
C GLU A 469 4.52 8.39 -16.60
N ILE A 470 5.75 8.36 -16.07
CA ILE A 470 6.83 7.53 -16.62
C ILE A 470 6.54 6.04 -16.36
N VAL A 471 6.08 5.69 -15.16
CA VAL A 471 5.68 4.32 -14.82
C VAL A 471 4.60 3.84 -15.77
N ASN A 472 3.53 4.61 -15.97
CA ASN A 472 2.44 4.26 -16.86
C ASN A 472 2.91 4.04 -18.30
N TYR A 473 3.73 4.97 -18.82
CA TYR A 473 4.26 4.84 -20.19
C TYR A 473 5.10 3.58 -20.35
N MET A 474 6.03 3.31 -19.44
CA MET A 474 6.90 2.14 -19.52
C MET A 474 6.12 0.84 -19.37
N VAL A 475 5.14 0.80 -18.47
CA VAL A 475 4.26 -0.36 -18.26
C VAL A 475 3.42 -0.62 -19.52
N ASP A 476 2.80 0.42 -20.08
CA ASP A 476 1.97 0.30 -21.27
C ASP A 476 2.78 -0.25 -22.44
N GLU A 477 3.94 0.34 -22.77
CA GLU A 477 4.77 -0.10 -23.88
C GLU A 477 5.33 -1.53 -23.69
N SER A 478 5.72 -1.89 -22.46
CA SER A 478 6.22 -3.23 -22.14
C SER A 478 5.14 -4.30 -22.32
N LEU A 479 3.93 -4.04 -21.80
CA LEU A 479 2.80 -4.97 -21.94
C LEU A 479 2.29 -5.07 -23.37
N ILE A 480 2.25 -3.96 -24.13
CA ILE A 480 1.91 -3.98 -25.56
C ILE A 480 2.89 -4.88 -26.33
N ALA A 481 4.20 -4.70 -26.09
CA ALA A 481 5.22 -5.52 -26.72
C ALA A 481 5.06 -7.01 -26.35
N TYR A 482 4.75 -7.32 -25.09
CA TYR A 482 4.50 -8.68 -24.63
C TYR A 482 3.29 -9.31 -25.35
N PHE A 483 2.14 -8.63 -25.38
CA PHE A 483 0.93 -9.16 -26.00
C PHE A 483 1.08 -9.36 -27.51
N LYS A 484 1.77 -8.47 -28.22
CA LYS A 484 2.14 -8.65 -29.62
C LYS A 484 2.95 -9.94 -29.87
N GLY A 485 3.82 -10.30 -28.92
CA GLY A 485 4.62 -11.52 -29.02
C GLY A 485 3.88 -12.81 -28.63
N LYS A 486 2.78 -12.71 -27.88
CA LYS A 486 2.08 -13.85 -27.29
C LYS A 486 0.66 -14.08 -27.81
N THR A 487 0.11 -13.15 -28.59
CA THR A 487 -1.26 -13.23 -29.15
C THR A 487 -1.26 -12.95 -30.65
N SER A 488 -2.36 -13.27 -31.30
CA SER A 488 -2.60 -12.93 -32.70
C SER A 488 -3.20 -11.53 -32.94
N ILE A 489 -3.24 -10.69 -31.83
CA ILE A 489 -3.90 -9.38 -31.83
C ILE A 489 -2.94 -8.33 -32.37
N GLU A 490 -3.38 -7.53 -33.33
CA GLU A 490 -2.57 -6.44 -33.88
C GLU A 490 -2.44 -5.25 -32.89
N GLU A 491 -1.34 -4.53 -33.01
CA GLU A 491 -1.05 -3.39 -32.09
C GLU A 491 -2.14 -2.32 -32.08
N GLU A 492 -2.76 -2.06 -33.24
CA GLU A 492 -3.86 -1.11 -33.41
C GLU A 492 -5.10 -1.51 -32.58
N GLN A 493 -5.29 -2.80 -32.33
CA GLN A 493 -6.36 -3.31 -31.46
C GLN A 493 -5.96 -3.36 -29.98
N ILE A 494 -4.67 -3.58 -29.69
CA ILE A 494 -4.13 -3.66 -28.31
C ILE A 494 -4.08 -2.26 -27.67
N ARG A 495 -3.53 -1.24 -28.35
CA ARG A 495 -3.32 0.11 -27.78
C ARG A 495 -4.58 0.76 -27.19
N PRO A 496 -5.76 0.68 -27.81
CA PRO A 496 -6.98 1.24 -27.22
C PRO A 496 -7.40 0.60 -25.89
N LEU A 497 -7.02 -0.67 -25.63
CA LEU A 497 -7.31 -1.33 -24.36
C LEU A 497 -6.62 -0.65 -23.16
N PHE A 498 -5.48 -0.02 -23.37
CA PHE A 498 -4.70 0.68 -22.34
C PHE A 498 -5.25 2.05 -21.99
N GLN A 499 -6.18 2.57 -22.80
CA GLN A 499 -6.78 3.87 -22.56
C GLN A 499 -7.95 3.77 -21.55
N TYR A 500 -8.08 4.78 -20.69
CA TYR A 500 -9.16 4.88 -19.71
C TYR A 500 -10.41 5.52 -20.36
N THR A 501 -10.92 4.92 -21.43
CA THR A 501 -12.11 5.34 -22.16
C THR A 501 -13.22 4.28 -22.04
N ASP A 502 -14.46 4.70 -22.31
CA ASP A 502 -15.64 3.79 -22.37
C ASP A 502 -15.82 3.13 -23.73
N GLU A 503 -14.91 3.35 -24.66
CA GLU A 503 -14.98 2.71 -25.96
C GLU A 503 -14.90 1.19 -25.79
N GLU A 504 -15.92 0.52 -26.33
CA GLU A 504 -15.95 -0.94 -26.38
C GLU A 504 -14.81 -1.44 -27.25
N HIS A 505 -14.19 -2.53 -26.85
CA HIS A 505 -13.15 -3.15 -27.64
C HIS A 505 -13.72 -3.91 -28.86
N ASN A 506 -12.99 -3.93 -29.96
CA ASN A 506 -13.37 -4.64 -31.19
C ASN A 506 -12.74 -6.05 -31.29
N LEU A 507 -12.37 -6.65 -30.13
CA LEU A 507 -11.79 -7.99 -30.11
C LEU A 507 -12.88 -9.06 -30.28
N THR A 508 -12.56 -10.11 -31.04
CA THR A 508 -13.36 -11.32 -31.07
C THR A 508 -13.24 -12.14 -29.81
N GLU A 509 -14.17 -13.02 -29.54
CA GLU A 509 -14.14 -13.91 -28.36
C GLU A 509 -12.84 -14.75 -28.32
N THR A 510 -12.34 -15.20 -29.47
CA THR A 510 -11.06 -15.90 -29.56
C THR A 510 -9.90 -15.02 -29.13
N GLN A 511 -9.84 -13.77 -29.58
CA GLN A 511 -8.81 -12.81 -29.20
C GLN A 511 -8.87 -12.45 -27.72
N VAL A 512 -10.08 -12.32 -27.15
CA VAL A 512 -10.26 -12.12 -25.69
C VAL A 512 -9.68 -13.31 -24.91
N ASN A 513 -9.97 -14.54 -25.34
CA ASN A 513 -9.41 -15.75 -24.71
C ASN A 513 -7.88 -15.82 -24.84
N GLU A 514 -7.31 -15.47 -25.99
CA GLU A 514 -5.86 -15.40 -26.20
C GLU A 514 -5.21 -14.37 -25.24
N LEU A 515 -5.81 -13.18 -25.12
CA LEU A 515 -5.31 -12.13 -24.25
C LEU A 515 -5.37 -12.54 -22.76
N ILE A 516 -6.50 -13.13 -22.32
CA ILE A 516 -6.66 -13.63 -20.96
C ILE A 516 -5.67 -14.75 -20.65
N ASN A 517 -5.45 -15.66 -21.60
CA ASN A 517 -4.45 -16.71 -21.41
C ASN A 517 -3.02 -16.16 -21.37
N ALA A 518 -2.71 -15.14 -22.18
CA ALA A 518 -1.42 -14.45 -22.11
C ALA A 518 -1.24 -13.74 -20.75
N LEU A 519 -2.28 -13.07 -20.24
CA LEU A 519 -2.29 -12.47 -18.89
C LEU A 519 -2.07 -13.51 -17.77
N TYR A 520 -2.70 -14.67 -17.89
CA TYR A 520 -2.56 -15.76 -16.91
C TYR A 520 -1.10 -16.25 -16.79
N HIS A 521 -0.38 -16.32 -17.90
CA HIS A 521 1.00 -16.80 -17.94
C HIS A 521 2.07 -15.72 -17.84
N CYS A 522 1.66 -14.45 -17.76
CA CYS A 522 2.57 -13.31 -17.69
C CYS A 522 3.45 -13.39 -16.44
N LYS A 523 4.77 -13.20 -16.61
CA LYS A 523 5.73 -13.11 -15.50
C LYS A 523 6.52 -11.82 -15.63
N ILE A 524 6.42 -10.96 -14.65
CA ILE A 524 7.01 -9.62 -14.65
C ILE A 524 7.93 -9.48 -13.43
N LEU A 525 9.17 -9.15 -13.68
CA LEU A 525 10.19 -8.96 -12.65
C LEU A 525 10.71 -7.52 -12.70
N ASP A 526 10.59 -6.82 -11.57
CA ASP A 526 11.26 -5.54 -11.35
C ASP A 526 12.53 -5.77 -10.51
N PRO A 527 13.73 -5.63 -11.09
CA PRO A 527 14.99 -5.93 -10.39
C PRO A 527 15.45 -4.80 -9.45
N ALA A 528 14.75 -3.68 -9.40
CA ALA A 528 15.05 -2.53 -8.53
C ALA A 528 13.74 -1.83 -8.10
N CYS A 529 12.82 -2.61 -7.51
CA CYS A 529 11.43 -2.21 -7.35
C CYS A 529 11.21 -1.02 -6.37
N GLY A 530 12.21 -0.68 -5.56
CA GLY A 530 12.07 0.36 -4.55
C GLY A 530 10.87 0.12 -3.65
N SER A 531 10.07 1.14 -3.48
CA SER A 531 8.78 1.11 -2.77
C SER A 531 7.60 0.57 -3.60
N GLY A 532 7.86 -0.07 -4.73
CA GLY A 532 6.87 -0.75 -5.56
C GLY A 532 6.12 0.14 -6.56
N ALA A 533 6.74 1.19 -7.09
CA ALA A 533 6.10 2.08 -8.06
C ALA A 533 5.71 1.33 -9.36
N PHE A 534 6.66 0.64 -9.98
CA PHE A 534 6.40 -0.19 -11.18
C PHE A 534 5.50 -1.40 -10.88
N PRO A 535 5.78 -2.23 -9.86
CA PRO A 535 4.92 -3.36 -9.54
C PRO A 535 3.45 -2.97 -9.30
N MET A 536 3.18 -1.85 -8.62
CA MET A 536 1.82 -1.36 -8.43
C MET A 536 1.21 -0.81 -9.73
N GLY A 537 1.98 -0.08 -10.53
CA GLY A 537 1.54 0.38 -11.85
C GLY A 537 1.17 -0.79 -12.77
N ILE A 538 1.96 -1.86 -12.75
CA ILE A 538 1.69 -3.11 -13.46
C ILE A 538 0.39 -3.74 -12.97
N LEU A 539 0.22 -3.90 -11.65
CA LEU A 539 -0.99 -4.47 -11.07
C LEU A 539 -2.24 -3.69 -11.50
N GLN A 540 -2.20 -2.36 -11.39
CA GLN A 540 -3.31 -1.49 -11.78
C GLN A 540 -3.64 -1.62 -13.28
N LYS A 541 -2.62 -1.68 -14.14
CA LYS A 541 -2.82 -1.79 -15.58
C LYS A 541 -3.37 -3.17 -15.99
N LEU A 542 -2.86 -4.26 -15.41
CA LEU A 542 -3.36 -5.60 -15.67
C LEU A 542 -4.83 -5.76 -15.22
N VAL A 543 -5.16 -5.19 -14.05
CA VAL A 543 -6.56 -5.16 -13.57
C VAL A 543 -7.44 -4.35 -14.52
N HIS A 544 -6.97 -3.17 -14.98
CA HIS A 544 -7.70 -2.33 -15.93
C HIS A 544 -7.97 -3.08 -17.26
N LEU A 545 -6.98 -3.80 -17.80
CA LEU A 545 -7.16 -4.60 -18.99
C LEU A 545 -8.22 -5.69 -18.79
N LEU A 546 -8.18 -6.41 -17.67
CA LEU A 546 -9.19 -7.41 -17.31
C LEU A 546 -10.57 -6.79 -17.14
N GLN A 547 -10.69 -5.60 -16.53
CA GLN A 547 -11.95 -4.89 -16.43
C GLN A 547 -12.54 -4.55 -17.81
N LYS A 548 -11.69 -4.19 -18.80
CA LYS A 548 -12.12 -3.87 -20.15
C LYS A 548 -12.59 -5.07 -20.94
N VAL A 549 -11.86 -6.19 -20.88
CA VAL A 549 -12.10 -7.35 -21.74
C VAL A 549 -12.99 -8.41 -21.09
N ASP A 550 -13.06 -8.45 -19.77
CA ASP A 550 -13.85 -9.41 -18.98
C ASP A 550 -14.39 -8.75 -17.70
N PRO A 551 -15.30 -7.76 -17.80
CA PRO A 551 -15.79 -6.99 -16.65
C PRO A 551 -16.42 -7.86 -15.56
N GLU A 552 -17.13 -8.92 -15.93
CA GLU A 552 -17.83 -9.85 -15.01
C GLU A 552 -16.95 -11.03 -14.54
N ASN A 553 -15.68 -11.08 -14.90
CA ASN A 553 -14.73 -12.16 -14.60
C ASN A 553 -15.08 -13.55 -15.19
N HIS A 554 -15.93 -13.65 -16.19
CA HIS A 554 -16.37 -14.94 -16.72
C HIS A 554 -15.23 -15.79 -17.28
N TYR A 555 -14.39 -15.20 -18.14
CA TYR A 555 -13.26 -15.90 -18.73
C TYR A 555 -12.11 -16.07 -17.75
N TRP A 556 -11.85 -15.06 -16.92
CA TRP A 556 -10.78 -15.08 -15.91
C TRP A 556 -11.00 -16.14 -14.85
N GLU A 557 -12.22 -16.24 -14.31
CA GLU A 557 -12.62 -17.27 -13.36
C GLU A 557 -12.57 -18.67 -13.99
N LYS A 558 -13.05 -18.81 -15.23
CA LYS A 558 -13.04 -20.07 -15.98
C LYS A 558 -11.62 -20.60 -16.14
N VAL A 559 -10.68 -19.78 -16.62
CA VAL A 559 -9.27 -20.18 -16.80
C VAL A 559 -8.65 -20.66 -15.50
N GLN A 560 -8.89 -19.96 -14.39
CA GLN A 560 -8.35 -20.36 -13.09
C GLN A 560 -8.92 -21.70 -12.62
N LYS A 561 -10.24 -21.89 -12.74
CA LYS A 561 -10.93 -23.13 -12.34
C LYS A 561 -10.50 -24.34 -13.20
N GLU A 562 -10.40 -24.16 -14.52
CA GLU A 562 -9.95 -25.21 -15.42
C GLU A 562 -8.51 -25.66 -15.11
N LYS A 563 -7.61 -24.72 -14.84
CA LYS A 563 -6.23 -25.04 -14.45
C LYS A 563 -6.18 -25.77 -13.11
N ALA A 564 -6.91 -25.29 -12.09
CA ALA A 564 -6.98 -25.95 -10.80
C ALA A 564 -7.57 -27.38 -10.92
N GLN A 565 -8.58 -27.60 -11.75
CA GLN A 565 -9.15 -28.92 -12.01
C GLN A 565 -8.15 -29.87 -12.68
N LEU A 566 -7.37 -29.37 -13.67
CA LEU A 566 -6.31 -30.15 -14.29
C LEU A 566 -5.24 -30.56 -13.26
N GLU A 567 -4.83 -29.66 -12.39
CA GLU A 567 -3.89 -29.96 -11.30
C GLU A 567 -4.44 -31.03 -10.36
N ILE A 568 -5.73 -30.99 -10.00
CA ILE A 568 -6.39 -32.01 -9.17
C ILE A 568 -6.35 -33.38 -9.87
N GLN A 569 -6.60 -33.42 -11.18
CA GLN A 569 -6.58 -34.68 -11.94
C GLN A 569 -5.16 -35.27 -12.05
N GLN A 570 -4.14 -34.45 -12.02
CA GLN A 570 -2.73 -34.85 -12.09
C GLN A 570 -2.13 -35.20 -10.72
N ALA A 571 -2.89 -35.04 -9.63
CA ALA A 571 -2.43 -35.37 -8.30
C ALA A 571 -2.23 -36.88 -8.13
N LEU A 572 -1.04 -37.27 -7.66
CA LEU A 572 -0.62 -38.67 -7.55
C LEU A 572 -1.08 -39.33 -6.23
N ASP A 573 -1.24 -38.58 -5.18
CA ASP A 573 -1.64 -39.09 -3.87
C ASP A 573 -2.86 -38.32 -3.28
N THR A 574 -3.40 -38.85 -2.18
CA THR A 574 -4.62 -38.32 -1.57
C THR A 574 -4.40 -37.00 -0.85
N GLU A 575 -3.20 -36.75 -0.30
CA GLU A 575 -2.88 -35.50 0.43
C GLU A 575 -2.70 -34.35 -0.56
N ASP A 576 -1.98 -34.58 -1.65
CA ASP A 576 -1.80 -33.63 -2.75
C ASP A 576 -3.16 -33.28 -3.40
N LYS A 577 -4.02 -34.29 -3.63
CA LYS A 577 -5.36 -34.08 -4.16
C LYS A 577 -6.21 -33.19 -3.26
N LYS A 578 -6.22 -33.47 -1.95
CA LYS A 578 -6.99 -32.68 -0.96
C LYS A 578 -6.51 -31.22 -0.95
N GLU A 579 -5.23 -30.99 -1.07
CA GLU A 579 -4.67 -29.64 -1.10
C GLU A 579 -5.07 -28.87 -2.35
N ARG A 580 -5.05 -29.52 -3.52
CA ARG A 580 -5.50 -28.91 -4.78
C ARG A 580 -7.01 -28.64 -4.79
N GLU A 581 -7.81 -29.48 -4.14
CA GLU A 581 -9.24 -29.22 -3.89
C GLU A 581 -9.43 -27.96 -3.01
N ASN A 582 -8.61 -27.75 -1.98
CA ASN A 582 -8.63 -26.53 -1.17
C ASN A 582 -8.34 -25.29 -2.01
N ARG A 583 -7.40 -25.36 -2.96
CA ARG A 583 -7.12 -24.25 -3.89
C ARG A 583 -8.34 -23.89 -4.73
N LEU A 584 -9.11 -24.86 -5.20
CA LEU A 584 -10.36 -24.60 -5.92
C LEU A 584 -11.39 -23.89 -5.04
N ILE A 585 -11.47 -24.26 -3.76
CA ILE A 585 -12.31 -23.56 -2.77
C ILE A 585 -11.84 -22.11 -2.57
N GLU A 586 -10.54 -21.88 -2.49
CA GLU A 586 -9.98 -20.53 -2.37
C GLU A 586 -10.28 -19.66 -3.60
N ILE A 587 -10.17 -20.22 -4.81
CA ILE A 587 -10.57 -19.54 -6.05
C ILE A 587 -12.06 -19.17 -5.99
N ASN A 588 -12.95 -20.09 -5.65
CA ASN A 588 -14.37 -19.81 -5.53
C ASN A 588 -14.66 -18.71 -4.49
N ASN A 589 -13.99 -18.74 -3.36
CA ASN A 589 -14.13 -17.69 -2.34
C ASN A 589 -13.62 -16.32 -2.80
N ALA A 590 -12.54 -16.29 -3.60
CA ALA A 590 -12.00 -15.03 -4.14
C ALA A 590 -12.96 -14.35 -5.13
N PHE A 591 -13.69 -15.15 -5.93
CA PHE A 591 -14.69 -14.64 -6.90
C PHE A 591 -16.08 -14.43 -6.29
N ASP A 592 -16.29 -14.75 -5.02
CA ASP A 592 -17.57 -14.55 -4.35
C ASP A 592 -17.89 -13.06 -4.19
N ILE A 593 -18.77 -12.54 -5.04
CA ILE A 593 -19.17 -11.12 -5.06
C ILE A 593 -19.89 -10.66 -3.79
N SER A 594 -20.40 -11.59 -2.98
CA SER A 594 -20.96 -11.24 -1.67
C SER A 594 -19.88 -10.88 -0.64
N LYS A 595 -18.67 -11.40 -0.82
CA LYS A 595 -17.51 -11.19 0.06
C LYS A 595 -16.53 -10.15 -0.49
N ASN A 596 -16.36 -10.09 -1.82
CA ASN A 596 -15.31 -9.32 -2.46
C ASN A 596 -15.84 -8.50 -3.62
N ARG A 597 -15.18 -7.38 -3.91
CA ARG A 597 -15.32 -6.68 -5.19
C ARG A 597 -14.71 -7.53 -6.32
N PRO A 598 -15.16 -7.38 -7.57
CA PRO A 598 -14.64 -8.17 -8.70
C PRO A 598 -13.11 -8.16 -8.86
N ASP A 599 -12.47 -7.04 -8.49
CA ASP A 599 -11.02 -6.87 -8.65
C ASP A 599 -10.18 -7.61 -7.61
N TYR A 600 -10.77 -8.03 -6.48
CA TYR A 600 -10.04 -8.80 -5.47
C TYR A 600 -9.41 -10.07 -6.05
N ALA A 601 -10.21 -10.89 -6.75
CA ALA A 601 -9.74 -12.12 -7.36
C ALA A 601 -8.68 -11.87 -8.45
N ARG A 602 -8.85 -10.80 -9.25
CA ARG A 602 -7.85 -10.37 -10.24
C ARG A 602 -6.52 -10.04 -9.57
N LYS A 603 -6.56 -9.16 -8.56
CA LYS A 603 -5.36 -8.72 -7.83
C LYS A 603 -4.68 -9.87 -7.11
N LEU A 604 -5.42 -10.72 -6.40
CA LEU A 604 -4.86 -11.83 -5.65
C LEU A 604 -4.05 -12.77 -6.56
N PHE A 605 -4.62 -13.17 -7.70
CA PHE A 605 -3.94 -14.04 -8.66
C PHE A 605 -2.70 -13.36 -9.28
N LEU A 606 -2.83 -12.11 -9.71
CA LEU A 606 -1.74 -11.38 -10.36
C LEU A 606 -0.54 -11.17 -9.43
N ILE A 607 -0.82 -10.86 -8.16
CA ILE A 607 0.22 -10.72 -7.12
C ILE A 607 0.89 -12.06 -6.86
N GLU A 608 0.12 -13.14 -6.79
CA GLU A 608 0.66 -14.46 -6.53
C GLU A 608 1.51 -14.99 -7.67
N ASN A 609 1.05 -14.81 -8.91
CA ASN A 609 1.58 -15.57 -10.03
C ASN A 609 2.35 -14.74 -11.05
N CYS A 610 2.12 -13.43 -11.13
CA CYS A 610 2.62 -12.61 -12.24
C CYS A 610 3.70 -11.61 -11.84
N ILE A 611 3.66 -11.07 -10.62
CA ILE A 611 4.45 -9.90 -10.23
C ILE A 611 5.53 -10.28 -9.21
N TYR A 612 6.77 -9.92 -9.51
CA TYR A 612 7.94 -10.15 -8.68
C TYR A 612 8.74 -8.87 -8.55
N GLY A 613 9.30 -8.60 -7.36
CA GLY A 613 10.12 -7.42 -7.12
C GLY A 613 11.36 -7.74 -6.31
N VAL A 614 12.45 -7.07 -6.62
CA VAL A 614 13.71 -7.15 -5.88
C VAL A 614 14.17 -5.74 -5.54
N ASP A 615 14.69 -5.55 -4.37
CA ASP A 615 15.43 -4.34 -4.00
C ASP A 615 16.58 -4.67 -3.06
N ILE A 616 17.60 -3.83 -3.06
CA ILE A 616 18.75 -4.03 -2.17
C ILE A 616 18.41 -3.65 -0.72
N GLN A 617 17.39 -2.81 -0.51
CA GLN A 617 17.00 -2.30 0.80
C GLN A 617 15.81 -3.08 1.39
N PRO A 618 15.97 -3.73 2.57
CA PRO A 618 14.88 -4.47 3.21
C PRO A 618 13.61 -3.65 3.45
N ILE A 619 13.77 -2.39 3.83
CA ILE A 619 12.63 -1.52 4.12
C ILE A 619 11.83 -1.17 2.85
N ALA A 620 12.48 -1.03 1.70
CA ALA A 620 11.82 -0.76 0.42
C ALA A 620 10.89 -1.91 0.03
N THR A 621 11.38 -3.15 0.13
CA THR A 621 10.56 -4.34 -0.13
C THR A 621 9.39 -4.49 0.86
N GLN A 622 9.58 -4.10 2.13
CA GLN A 622 8.48 -4.09 3.12
C GLN A 622 7.39 -3.09 2.73
N ILE A 623 7.76 -1.91 2.22
CA ILE A 623 6.80 -0.89 1.78
C ILE A 623 6.06 -1.36 0.52
N SER A 624 6.77 -2.00 -0.42
CA SER A 624 6.13 -2.63 -1.58
C SER A 624 5.05 -3.61 -1.15
N LYS A 625 5.39 -4.57 -0.27
CA LYS A 625 4.42 -5.54 0.29
C LYS A 625 3.21 -4.84 0.93
N LEU A 626 3.45 -3.76 1.66
CA LEU A 626 2.42 -2.99 2.32
C LEU A 626 1.39 -2.41 1.35
N ARG A 627 1.84 -1.82 0.24
CA ARG A 627 0.94 -1.27 -0.79
C ARG A 627 0.08 -2.37 -1.41
N PHE A 628 0.65 -3.54 -1.69
CA PHE A 628 -0.12 -4.69 -2.16
C PHE A 628 -1.15 -5.16 -1.13
N PHE A 629 -0.81 -5.18 0.15
CA PHE A 629 -1.75 -5.53 1.21
C PHE A 629 -2.92 -4.54 1.29
N ILE A 630 -2.65 -3.23 1.24
CA ILE A 630 -3.72 -2.22 1.21
C ILE A 630 -4.62 -2.45 -0.01
N SER A 631 -4.05 -2.68 -1.19
CA SER A 631 -4.83 -2.86 -2.41
C SER A 631 -5.75 -4.09 -2.37
N LEU A 632 -5.36 -5.15 -1.65
CA LEU A 632 -6.20 -6.33 -1.43
C LEU A 632 -7.29 -6.07 -0.37
N VAL A 633 -6.97 -5.40 0.73
CA VAL A 633 -7.96 -5.10 1.79
C VAL A 633 -9.07 -4.19 1.28
N VAL A 634 -8.74 -3.26 0.41
CA VAL A 634 -9.71 -2.28 -0.15
C VAL A 634 -10.84 -2.97 -0.91
N ASP A 635 -10.53 -4.03 -1.65
CA ASP A 635 -11.50 -4.74 -2.49
C ASP A 635 -12.32 -5.80 -1.75
N GLN A 636 -12.10 -5.99 -0.47
CA GLN A 636 -12.92 -6.88 0.36
C GLN A 636 -14.11 -6.12 0.96
N ASN A 637 -15.25 -6.78 1.04
CA ASN A 637 -16.44 -6.23 1.70
C ASN A 637 -16.38 -6.54 3.19
N ASN A 638 -16.42 -5.51 4.03
CA ASN A 638 -16.49 -5.71 5.48
C ASN A 638 -17.94 -5.91 5.93
N ASP A 639 -18.13 -6.79 6.89
CA ASP A 639 -19.37 -7.03 7.62
C ASP A 639 -19.21 -6.74 9.12
N THR A 640 -20.20 -7.10 9.91
CA THR A 640 -20.20 -6.94 11.37
C THR A 640 -19.98 -8.27 12.12
N ASP A 641 -19.81 -9.37 11.40
CA ASP A 641 -19.67 -10.70 11.98
C ASP A 641 -18.20 -10.97 12.36
N LYS A 642 -17.92 -10.95 13.66
CA LYS A 642 -16.62 -11.26 14.22
C LYS A 642 -16.16 -12.69 13.96
N ASP A 643 -17.12 -13.65 13.89
CA ASP A 643 -16.80 -15.06 13.69
C ASP A 643 -16.43 -15.35 12.23
N ASN A 644 -16.84 -14.47 11.31
CA ASN A 644 -16.38 -14.41 9.92
C ASN A 644 -15.23 -13.39 9.71
N ASN A 645 -14.49 -13.07 10.76
CA ASN A 645 -13.38 -12.10 10.69
C ASN A 645 -13.77 -10.75 10.06
N PHE A 646 -15.01 -10.29 10.31
CA PHE A 646 -15.60 -9.07 9.73
C PHE A 646 -15.65 -9.08 8.18
N GLY A 647 -15.78 -10.24 7.55
CA GLY A 647 -15.75 -10.40 6.10
C GLY A 647 -14.35 -10.32 5.49
N ILE A 648 -13.31 -10.10 6.29
CA ILE A 648 -11.95 -9.91 5.80
C ILE A 648 -11.21 -11.25 5.67
N ILE A 649 -10.79 -11.56 4.46
CA ILE A 649 -9.91 -12.69 4.17
C ILE A 649 -8.49 -12.33 4.61
N PRO A 650 -7.83 -13.16 5.44
CA PRO A 650 -6.44 -12.92 5.83
C PRO A 650 -5.50 -12.75 4.64
N LEU A 651 -4.58 -11.80 4.77
CA LEU A 651 -3.65 -11.44 3.70
C LEU A 651 -2.67 -12.58 3.39
N PRO A 652 -2.24 -12.73 2.13
CA PRO A 652 -1.22 -13.70 1.75
C PRO A 652 0.16 -13.32 2.31
N ASN A 653 1.11 -14.26 2.25
CA ASN A 653 2.49 -14.00 2.62
C ASN A 653 3.31 -13.65 1.36
N LEU A 654 3.85 -12.42 1.31
CA LEU A 654 4.55 -11.88 0.12
C LEU A 654 6.08 -11.99 0.20
N GLU A 655 6.62 -12.70 1.18
CA GLU A 655 8.06 -12.79 1.42
C GLU A 655 8.82 -13.41 0.25
N THR A 656 8.18 -14.31 -0.49
CA THR A 656 8.75 -14.96 -1.68
C THR A 656 8.41 -14.26 -3.00
N LYS A 657 7.70 -13.12 -2.96
CA LYS A 657 7.35 -12.31 -4.14
C LYS A 657 8.15 -11.02 -4.22
N PHE A 658 8.44 -10.44 -3.05
CA PHE A 658 9.28 -9.27 -2.93
C PHE A 658 10.45 -9.61 -2.01
N VAL A 659 11.63 -9.75 -2.59
CA VAL A 659 12.83 -10.20 -1.89
C VAL A 659 13.89 -9.11 -1.83
N THR A 660 14.74 -9.19 -0.83
CA THR A 660 15.86 -8.25 -0.66
C THR A 660 17.15 -8.90 -1.13
N ALA A 661 17.74 -8.34 -2.20
CA ALA A 661 18.93 -8.91 -2.83
C ALA A 661 19.69 -7.88 -3.67
N ASN A 662 20.99 -8.13 -3.87
CA ASN A 662 21.81 -7.37 -4.82
C ASN A 662 21.67 -7.94 -6.23
N THR A 663 20.86 -7.32 -7.06
CA THR A 663 20.57 -7.77 -8.43
C THR A 663 21.73 -7.64 -9.42
N LEU A 664 22.78 -6.89 -9.06
CA LEU A 664 23.98 -6.74 -9.89
C LEU A 664 24.96 -7.90 -9.74
N ILE A 665 24.79 -8.75 -8.74
CA ILE A 665 25.66 -9.88 -8.46
C ILE A 665 24.86 -11.17 -8.66
N GLY A 666 25.25 -11.94 -9.67
CA GLY A 666 24.72 -13.28 -9.91
C GLY A 666 25.51 -14.35 -9.15
N ILE A 667 25.09 -15.60 -9.30
CA ILE A 667 25.81 -16.78 -8.82
C ILE A 667 26.69 -17.32 -9.94
N ASN A 668 27.92 -17.71 -9.62
CA ASN A 668 28.82 -18.37 -10.56
C ASN A 668 28.32 -19.79 -10.83
N ARG A 669 27.98 -20.07 -12.10
CA ARG A 669 27.57 -21.40 -12.55
C ARG A 669 28.73 -22.11 -13.24
N PRO A 670 28.88 -23.41 -13.09
CA PRO A 670 29.82 -24.16 -13.89
C PRO A 670 29.60 -23.97 -15.40
N GLU A 671 30.68 -23.83 -16.20
CA GLU A 671 30.58 -23.51 -17.64
C GLU A 671 29.76 -24.51 -18.46
N ALA A 672 29.55 -25.73 -17.98
CA ALA A 672 28.77 -26.78 -18.64
C ALA A 672 27.28 -26.75 -18.31
N GLN A 673 26.82 -25.89 -17.40
CA GLN A 673 25.44 -25.89 -16.91
C GLN A 673 24.72 -24.58 -17.27
N LEU A 674 23.72 -24.68 -18.14
CA LEU A 674 22.87 -23.56 -18.57
C LEU A 674 21.73 -23.26 -17.57
N SER A 675 21.33 -24.24 -16.76
CA SER A 675 20.30 -24.13 -15.72
C SER A 675 20.84 -24.54 -14.34
N LEU A 676 20.29 -23.98 -13.27
CA LEU A 676 20.51 -24.40 -11.87
C LEU A 676 20.10 -25.87 -11.64
N PHE A 677 19.17 -26.38 -12.45
CA PHE A 677 18.39 -27.57 -12.18
C PHE A 677 18.52 -28.61 -13.32
N ASP A 678 19.76 -29.01 -13.61
CA ASP A 678 20.08 -29.88 -14.76
C ASP A 678 19.84 -31.38 -14.50
N THR A 679 19.69 -31.82 -13.25
CA THR A 679 19.43 -33.22 -12.91
C THR A 679 17.97 -33.46 -12.50
N GLU A 680 17.42 -34.64 -12.80
CA GLU A 680 16.05 -35.00 -12.41
C GLU A 680 15.81 -34.88 -10.90
N GLU A 681 16.84 -35.17 -10.08
CA GLU A 681 16.74 -35.09 -8.63
C GLU A 681 16.66 -33.65 -8.14
N ILE A 682 17.49 -32.76 -8.68
CA ILE A 682 17.42 -31.33 -8.38
C ILE A 682 16.12 -30.72 -8.86
N GLN A 683 15.63 -31.10 -10.05
CA GLN A 683 14.33 -30.65 -10.59
C GLN A 683 13.18 -31.05 -9.66
N LYS A 684 13.21 -32.28 -9.14
CA LYS A 684 12.20 -32.76 -8.17
C LYS A 684 12.24 -31.95 -6.88
N LEU A 685 13.41 -31.74 -6.30
CA LEU A 685 13.57 -30.93 -5.09
C LEU A 685 13.14 -29.45 -5.30
N GLN A 686 13.42 -28.92 -6.50
CA GLN A 686 12.95 -27.58 -6.87
C GLN A 686 11.44 -27.50 -6.93
N GLU A 687 10.77 -28.50 -7.53
CA GLU A 687 9.32 -28.54 -7.57
C GLU A 687 8.71 -28.65 -6.16
N GLU A 688 9.32 -29.46 -5.28
CA GLU A 688 8.93 -29.54 -3.87
C GLU A 688 9.10 -28.17 -3.17
N LEU A 689 10.20 -27.44 -3.46
CA LEU A 689 10.43 -26.10 -2.93
C LEU A 689 9.39 -25.09 -3.45
N ARG A 690 9.06 -25.15 -4.75
CA ARG A 690 8.03 -24.32 -5.38
C ARG A 690 6.64 -24.55 -4.73
N VAL A 691 6.28 -25.80 -4.55
CA VAL A 691 5.04 -26.20 -3.86
C VAL A 691 5.05 -25.72 -2.40
N CYS A 692 6.18 -25.90 -1.69
CA CYS A 692 6.33 -25.40 -0.33
C CYS A 692 6.11 -23.88 -0.22
N ARG A 693 6.70 -23.09 -1.11
CA ARG A 693 6.55 -21.62 -1.14
C ARG A 693 5.14 -21.19 -1.50
N HIS A 694 4.47 -21.93 -2.40
CA HIS A 694 3.04 -21.70 -2.67
C HIS A 694 2.20 -21.95 -1.41
N LYS A 695 2.48 -23.00 -0.64
CA LYS A 695 1.81 -23.28 0.64
C LYS A 695 2.04 -22.20 1.68
N ILE A 696 3.23 -21.60 1.69
CA ILE A 696 3.51 -20.46 2.56
C ILE A 696 2.71 -19.23 2.15
N PHE A 697 2.54 -18.96 0.86
CA PHE A 697 1.76 -17.82 0.37
C PHE A 697 0.35 -17.82 0.97
N GLY A 698 -0.35 -18.95 0.97
CA GLY A 698 -1.69 -19.11 1.54
C GLY A 698 -1.74 -19.42 3.04
N ALA A 699 -0.60 -19.59 3.75
CA ALA A 699 -0.59 -20.03 5.13
C ALA A 699 -1.13 -18.96 6.10
N LYS A 700 -2.21 -19.31 6.82
CA LYS A 700 -2.93 -18.40 7.73
C LYS A 700 -2.53 -18.55 9.20
N THR A 701 -1.92 -19.67 9.61
CA THR A 701 -1.56 -19.91 11.00
C THR A 701 -0.05 -19.87 11.22
N LYS A 702 0.38 -19.45 12.43
CA LYS A 702 1.79 -19.43 12.80
C LYS A 702 2.43 -20.81 12.70
N LYS A 703 1.72 -21.86 13.13
CA LYS A 703 2.18 -23.25 13.08
C LYS A 703 2.44 -23.70 11.65
N THR A 704 1.48 -23.43 10.76
CA THR A 704 1.59 -23.75 9.33
C THR A 704 2.74 -22.99 8.68
N LYS A 705 2.88 -21.68 8.95
CA LYS A 705 4.03 -20.89 8.48
C LYS A 705 5.36 -21.47 8.95
N GLN A 706 5.50 -21.77 10.24
CA GLN A 706 6.72 -22.34 10.80
C GLN A 706 7.05 -23.71 10.21
N LYS A 707 6.04 -24.59 10.03
CA LYS A 707 6.19 -25.89 9.39
C LYS A 707 6.80 -25.74 8.00
N TYR A 708 6.23 -24.87 7.15
CA TYR A 708 6.67 -24.72 5.78
C TYR A 708 7.97 -23.89 5.65
N ARG A 709 8.23 -22.91 6.52
CA ARG A 709 9.52 -22.23 6.59
C ARG A 709 10.66 -23.20 6.97
N LYS A 710 10.39 -24.14 7.87
CA LYS A 710 11.33 -25.20 8.20
C LYS A 710 11.58 -26.12 7.02
N LEU A 711 10.51 -26.55 6.34
CA LEU A 711 10.61 -27.38 5.13
C LEU A 711 11.36 -26.66 4.01
N ASP A 712 11.09 -25.38 3.75
CA ASP A 712 11.81 -24.56 2.78
C ASP A 712 13.33 -24.55 3.08
N LYS A 713 13.69 -24.36 4.35
CA LYS A 713 15.11 -24.41 4.76
C LYS A 713 15.74 -25.78 4.54
N GLU A 714 15.04 -26.86 4.87
CA GLU A 714 15.54 -28.23 4.66
C GLU A 714 15.71 -28.55 3.18
N LEU A 715 14.78 -28.11 2.33
CA LEU A 715 14.87 -28.27 0.88
C LEU A 715 16.03 -27.47 0.28
N ARG A 716 16.23 -26.22 0.71
CA ARG A 716 17.37 -25.39 0.26
C ARG A 716 18.70 -26.05 0.57
N ILE A 717 18.84 -26.63 1.77
CA ILE A 717 20.07 -27.35 2.16
C ILE A 717 20.27 -28.58 1.28
N LYS A 718 19.22 -29.41 1.07
CA LYS A 718 19.31 -30.60 0.21
C LYS A 718 19.71 -30.24 -1.22
N ILE A 719 19.10 -29.20 -1.80
CA ILE A 719 19.43 -28.73 -3.14
C ILE A 719 20.90 -28.28 -3.19
N ALA A 720 21.38 -27.53 -2.19
CA ALA A 720 22.77 -27.08 -2.15
C ALA A 720 23.76 -28.25 -2.05
N ASP A 721 23.40 -29.27 -1.28
CA ASP A 721 24.27 -30.50 -1.19
C ASP A 721 24.29 -31.25 -2.53
N GLU A 722 23.13 -31.36 -3.22
CA GLU A 722 23.13 -31.98 -4.56
C GLU A 722 23.87 -31.13 -5.60
N LEU A 723 23.81 -29.80 -5.52
CA LEU A 723 24.59 -28.92 -6.40
C LEU A 723 26.08 -29.13 -6.20
N LYS A 724 26.56 -29.28 -4.95
CA LYS A 724 27.97 -29.61 -4.65
C LYS A 724 28.36 -30.95 -5.25
N ASN A 725 27.49 -31.98 -5.13
CA ASN A 725 27.72 -33.30 -5.72
C ASN A 725 27.83 -33.23 -7.26
N ASN A 726 27.18 -32.25 -7.89
CA ASN A 726 27.18 -32.02 -9.34
C ASN A 726 28.24 -30.98 -9.79
N GLY A 727 29.24 -30.67 -8.95
CA GLY A 727 30.41 -29.87 -9.32
C GLY A 727 30.29 -28.36 -9.13
N TRP A 728 29.28 -27.89 -8.39
CA TRP A 728 29.22 -26.51 -7.99
C TRP A 728 30.25 -26.15 -6.93
N GLY A 729 30.72 -24.91 -6.95
CA GLY A 729 31.56 -24.38 -5.89
C GLY A 729 30.88 -24.44 -4.52
N SER A 730 31.60 -24.88 -3.49
CA SER A 730 31.04 -25.01 -2.15
C SER A 730 30.48 -23.67 -1.62
N GLU A 731 31.18 -22.56 -1.88
CA GLU A 731 30.78 -21.21 -1.44
C GLU A 731 29.48 -20.76 -2.08
N ASP A 732 29.31 -20.97 -3.40
CA ASP A 732 28.10 -20.61 -4.10
C ASP A 732 26.90 -21.44 -3.65
N ALA A 733 27.08 -22.75 -3.48
CA ALA A 733 26.05 -23.65 -2.96
C ALA A 733 25.67 -23.31 -1.51
N ASP A 734 26.64 -22.97 -0.66
CA ASP A 734 26.38 -22.55 0.72
C ASP A 734 25.67 -21.20 0.79
N ASN A 735 25.98 -20.26 -0.10
CA ASN A 735 25.28 -18.99 -0.24
C ASN A 735 23.79 -19.21 -0.62
N LEU A 736 23.52 -20.14 -1.57
CA LEU A 736 22.15 -20.51 -1.94
C LEU A 736 21.39 -21.08 -0.73
N ALA A 737 21.96 -22.03 0.00
CA ALA A 737 21.34 -22.63 1.19
C ALA A 737 21.11 -21.61 2.31
N GLY A 738 22.07 -20.69 2.48
CA GLY A 738 22.07 -19.68 3.53
C GLY A 738 21.06 -18.56 3.33
N TRP A 739 20.62 -18.30 2.08
CA TRP A 739 19.62 -17.27 1.84
C TRP A 739 18.28 -17.65 2.47
N ASP A 740 17.74 -16.74 3.31
CA ASP A 740 16.43 -16.90 3.95
C ASP A 740 15.43 -15.82 3.48
N PRO A 741 14.43 -16.16 2.66
CA PRO A 741 13.43 -15.18 2.18
C PRO A 741 12.57 -14.61 3.29
N TYR A 742 12.54 -15.25 4.47
CA TYR A 742 11.70 -14.84 5.61
C TYR A 742 12.43 -13.91 6.58
N ASP A 743 13.75 -13.74 6.44
CA ASP A 743 14.49 -12.74 7.20
C ASP A 743 14.27 -11.35 6.59
N GLN A 744 13.41 -10.58 7.25
CA GLN A 744 13.02 -9.23 6.80
C GLN A 744 14.07 -8.14 7.08
N ASN A 745 15.22 -8.49 7.67
CA ASN A 745 16.24 -7.54 8.10
C ASN A 745 17.54 -7.66 7.29
N SER A 746 17.72 -8.73 6.54
CA SER A 746 18.92 -8.99 5.75
C SER A 746 18.66 -8.82 4.24
N SER A 747 19.75 -8.48 3.53
CA SER A 747 19.79 -8.47 2.06
C SER A 747 20.70 -9.58 1.58
N SER A 748 20.25 -10.34 0.59
CA SER A 748 21.08 -11.33 -0.07
C SER A 748 22.23 -10.64 -0.83
N PRO A 749 23.47 -11.10 -0.71
CA PRO A 749 24.59 -10.55 -1.47
C PRO A 749 24.52 -10.87 -2.97
N PHE A 750 23.65 -11.77 -3.39
CA PHE A 750 23.47 -12.21 -4.78
C PHE A 750 21.98 -12.22 -5.15
N PHE A 751 21.72 -12.31 -6.44
CA PHE A 751 20.38 -12.52 -6.99
C PHE A 751 20.39 -13.61 -8.06
N ASP A 752 19.47 -14.55 -7.92
CA ASP A 752 19.16 -15.53 -8.96
C ASP A 752 17.64 -15.74 -9.07
N PRO A 753 17.03 -15.45 -10.22
CA PRO A 753 15.57 -15.50 -10.39
C PRO A 753 15.00 -16.92 -10.40
N GLU A 754 15.78 -17.94 -10.83
CA GLU A 754 15.34 -19.34 -10.75
C GLU A 754 15.29 -19.79 -9.30
N TRP A 755 16.32 -19.46 -8.51
CA TRP A 755 16.39 -19.81 -7.09
C TRP A 755 15.37 -19.08 -6.24
N MET A 756 15.27 -17.77 -6.43
CA MET A 756 14.46 -16.93 -5.55
C MET A 756 12.97 -16.98 -5.88
N PHE A 757 12.61 -17.09 -7.16
CA PHE A 757 11.24 -17.00 -7.63
C PHE A 757 10.71 -18.25 -8.35
N GLY A 758 11.58 -19.21 -8.66
CA GLY A 758 11.20 -20.39 -9.48
C GLY A 758 10.91 -20.03 -10.94
N LEU A 759 11.48 -18.93 -11.46
CA LEU A 759 11.32 -18.51 -12.86
C LEU A 759 12.24 -19.36 -13.72
N GLN A 760 11.66 -20.15 -14.65
CA GLN A 760 12.42 -21.06 -15.51
C GLN A 760 13.13 -20.31 -16.63
N ARG A 761 14.26 -20.85 -17.07
CA ARG A 761 14.97 -20.39 -18.26
C ARG A 761 14.70 -21.35 -19.41
N GLU A 762 14.36 -20.82 -20.55
CA GLU A 762 14.32 -21.56 -21.81
C GLU A 762 15.46 -21.06 -22.72
N ASN A 763 16.29 -21.97 -23.23
CA ASN A 763 17.46 -21.64 -24.07
C ASN A 763 18.40 -20.58 -23.44
N GLY A 764 18.58 -20.60 -22.13
CA GLY A 764 19.43 -19.65 -21.41
C GLY A 764 18.80 -18.26 -21.16
N GLN A 765 17.61 -18.01 -21.65
CA GLN A 765 16.85 -16.78 -21.39
C GLN A 765 15.74 -17.05 -20.36
N LEU A 766 15.50 -16.12 -19.46
CA LEU A 766 14.36 -16.20 -18.57
C LEU A 766 13.07 -16.20 -19.39
N ASN A 767 12.18 -17.16 -19.12
CA ASN A 767 10.84 -17.18 -19.69
C ASN A 767 9.97 -16.15 -18.97
N SER A 768 10.31 -14.87 -19.17
CA SER A 768 9.66 -13.71 -18.55
C SER A 768 9.11 -12.78 -19.62
N ALA A 769 8.04 -12.09 -19.26
CA ALA A 769 7.54 -10.99 -20.08
C ALA A 769 8.49 -9.80 -20.04
#